data_f0fe1ff43f826ec8cacb7f5b7eb148da
#
_entry.id   f0fe1ff43f826ec8cacb7f5b7eb148da
#
_cell.length_a   1.000
_cell.length_b   1.000
_cell.length_c   1.000
_cell.angle_alpha   90.00
_cell.angle_beta   90.00
_cell.angle_gamma   90.00
#
_symmetry.space_group_name_H-M   'P 1'
#
loop_
_entity.id
_entity.type
_entity.pdbx_description
1 polymer ?
#
loop_
_entity_poly.entity_id
_entity_poly.type
_entity_poly.pdbx_seq_one_letter_code
_entity_poly.pdbx_strand_id
1 'polypeptide(L)'
;MSARQALKQEFDGYCAGYTRHFVKQGSFNLYHSKELDNVIKKAHRLVLAEFFESYQPRSENVPFCVIASKAYADFKLGANEAVPLLFVYKDIKGFHLKPMIKAFIALLNDIGLVTDYQVCEVSGIVGKARELKPFGTRYLCGSKALFKAARDEIKQALTLYKDEFADALLAHFKDRNLAFIKQEFNIKKDFGGLEDYANLDSLLLLLKDSPKNYALHFVSEKELSELRLATDFLLSLQSAMNIQNGADTDKFLFANAGEISLLMKKKDKKNLDAKNSMLQKAMSCLHTIGLYTRYISKRIQFARQEPKFQPLMQSAFMRAEDKIFISKRQVFSTLKDFLDALNTLDDIYMDFDLSVVMELKRLRISKKDFEQALLPFKTLLHRRYSFCVLKVLFDSLLLKELIKAYAPLYFLPDEESIYSRDENAFLVLKEFEKQMSNLEIIKNLSSQEKMIVKLSILMSASNEENEVSLANIYRALCNKLNIQGEVLEFGLKMCLHFNLMREFIEKEDIYNETIITALISRLGNARNVKVLHALTFISAKAFGINEHFFYKSLDALLGNALAGFENAEFLDESTRRVKKEQTLKRSRVFLECDSYLQDKITHIQSNLFIIKNSFEKIVEVAKCARENDFKFWLDNDKNFVLELVSASKKLNLSQILGALSSLNLVFMSFFPLFDDKMYAKFEYANEVSDIQKAKFSELLQKNLSTNELKLKKPMIKKDELKFDLGYSKTYAKLNLNTKDQQGLMAFVMSVFDELDLTLSAAKIQTIRQRTRNTFYFEKTPNLDEQRLIKSLASE
;
A
#
# COMPACT_ATOMS: atom_id res chain seq x y z
N MET A 1 37.59 0.74 -36.12
CA MET A 1 36.46 0.39 -35.25
C MET A 1 35.76 -0.78 -35.93
N SER A 2 35.57 -1.90 -35.20
CA SER A 2 34.87 -3.05 -35.77
C SER A 2 33.37 -2.74 -35.95
N ALA A 3 32.71 -3.41 -36.92
CA ALA A 3 31.27 -3.22 -37.14
C ALA A 3 30.41 -3.55 -35.90
N ARG A 4 30.87 -4.52 -35.09
CA ARG A 4 30.23 -4.83 -33.80
C ARG A 4 30.36 -3.68 -32.79
N GLN A 5 31.54 -3.06 -32.70
CA GLN A 5 31.78 -1.89 -31.83
C GLN A 5 30.92 -0.68 -32.26
N ALA A 6 30.76 -0.49 -33.56
CA ALA A 6 29.91 0.58 -34.09
C ALA A 6 28.43 0.37 -33.72
N LEU A 7 27.93 -0.87 -33.84
CA LEU A 7 26.55 -1.20 -33.45
C LEU A 7 26.33 -1.04 -31.93
N LYS A 8 27.33 -1.42 -31.15
CA LYS A 8 27.27 -1.23 -29.66
C LYS A 8 27.19 0.25 -29.30
N GLN A 9 28.06 1.08 -29.89
CA GLN A 9 28.02 2.54 -29.63
C GLN A 9 26.73 3.20 -30.08
N GLU A 10 26.15 2.76 -31.20
CA GLU A 10 24.84 3.22 -31.66
C GLU A 10 23.75 2.86 -30.64
N PHE A 11 23.75 1.63 -30.12
CA PHE A 11 22.76 1.19 -29.13
C PHE A 11 22.96 1.87 -27.78
N ASP A 12 24.19 2.00 -27.28
CA ASP A 12 24.51 2.72 -26.05
C ASP A 12 24.07 4.19 -26.15
N GLY A 13 24.31 4.84 -27.30
CA GLY A 13 23.86 6.22 -27.57
C GLY A 13 22.33 6.34 -27.58
N TYR A 14 21.64 5.33 -28.12
CA TYR A 14 20.19 5.26 -28.07
C TYR A 14 19.67 5.12 -26.63
N CYS A 15 20.24 4.20 -25.84
CA CYS A 15 19.87 3.98 -24.43
C CYS A 15 20.13 5.23 -23.58
N ALA A 16 21.25 5.89 -23.75
CA ALA A 16 21.55 7.18 -23.09
C ALA A 16 20.52 8.28 -23.41
N GLY A 17 19.86 8.18 -24.56
CA GLY A 17 18.80 9.08 -25.01
C GLY A 17 17.38 8.76 -24.54
N TYR A 18 17.15 7.73 -23.74
CA TYR A 18 15.81 7.25 -23.37
C TYR A 18 14.90 8.35 -22.81
N THR A 19 15.37 9.15 -21.85
CA THR A 19 14.61 10.27 -21.28
C THR A 19 14.14 11.24 -22.37
N ARG A 20 15.03 11.62 -23.30
CA ARG A 20 14.70 12.53 -24.40
C ARG A 20 13.68 11.91 -25.36
N HIS A 21 13.85 10.62 -25.70
CA HIS A 21 12.94 9.91 -26.60
C HIS A 21 11.57 9.74 -25.94
N PHE A 22 11.52 9.38 -24.64
CA PHE A 22 10.30 9.24 -23.87
C PHE A 22 9.44 10.52 -23.88
N VAL A 23 10.08 11.67 -23.68
CA VAL A 23 9.41 12.98 -23.67
C VAL A 23 8.93 13.42 -25.06
N LYS A 24 9.72 13.14 -26.12
CA LYS A 24 9.42 13.61 -27.48
C LYS A 24 8.41 12.76 -28.24
N GLN A 25 8.38 11.45 -27.99
CA GLN A 25 7.56 10.52 -28.75
C GLN A 25 6.15 10.41 -28.15
N GLY A 26 5.12 10.49 -28.96
CA GLY A 26 3.72 10.29 -28.52
C GLY A 26 3.50 8.91 -27.89
N SER A 27 3.97 7.85 -28.55
CA SER A 27 4.03 6.49 -28.00
C SER A 27 5.49 6.03 -27.94
N PHE A 28 6.08 6.08 -26.75
CA PHE A 28 7.46 5.63 -26.54
C PHE A 28 7.63 4.14 -26.85
N ASN A 29 6.74 3.28 -26.40
CA ASN A 29 6.84 1.84 -26.59
C ASN A 29 6.85 1.43 -28.09
N LEU A 30 5.99 2.08 -28.90
CA LEU A 30 5.98 1.89 -30.34
C LEU A 30 7.30 2.33 -30.99
N TYR A 31 7.80 3.51 -30.63
CA TYR A 31 9.06 4.05 -31.12
C TYR A 31 10.22 3.15 -30.70
N HIS A 32 10.30 2.80 -29.42
CA HIS A 32 11.32 1.92 -28.86
C HIS A 32 11.36 0.55 -29.57
N SER A 33 10.22 -0.08 -29.74
CA SER A 33 10.13 -1.36 -30.46
C SER A 33 10.64 -1.27 -31.89
N LYS A 34 10.39 -0.16 -32.61
CA LYS A 34 10.91 0.05 -33.96
C LYS A 34 12.43 0.25 -33.99
N GLU A 35 12.98 0.97 -33.01
CA GLU A 35 14.42 1.13 -32.90
C GLU A 35 15.11 -0.20 -32.57
N LEU A 36 14.52 -1.02 -31.71
CA LEU A 36 15.00 -2.39 -31.47
C LEU A 36 14.93 -3.26 -32.72
N ASP A 37 13.86 -3.14 -33.54
CA ASP A 37 13.78 -3.83 -34.83
C ASP A 37 14.99 -3.46 -35.74
N ASN A 38 15.38 -2.18 -35.74
CA ASN A 38 16.52 -1.72 -36.54
C ASN A 38 17.84 -2.31 -36.03
N VAL A 39 18.06 -2.31 -34.72
CA VAL A 39 19.24 -2.91 -34.07
C VAL A 39 19.34 -4.41 -34.38
N ILE A 40 18.24 -5.16 -34.19
CA ILE A 40 18.19 -6.59 -34.43
C ILE A 40 18.44 -6.93 -35.93
N LYS A 41 17.88 -6.14 -36.85
CA LYS A 41 18.14 -6.32 -38.30
C LYS A 41 19.60 -6.03 -38.66
N LYS A 42 20.23 -5.01 -38.04
CA LYS A 42 21.66 -4.73 -38.22
C LYS A 42 22.53 -5.87 -37.66
N ALA A 43 22.25 -6.33 -36.48
CA ALA A 43 22.94 -7.47 -35.85
C ALA A 43 22.83 -8.74 -36.71
N HIS A 44 21.64 -9.03 -37.26
CA HIS A 44 21.44 -10.15 -38.15
C HIS A 44 22.35 -10.04 -39.42
N ARG A 45 22.42 -8.88 -40.04
CA ARG A 45 23.28 -8.65 -41.22
C ARG A 45 24.76 -8.82 -40.89
N LEU A 46 25.21 -8.38 -39.71
CA LEU A 46 26.60 -8.55 -39.26
C LEU A 46 26.94 -10.04 -39.08
N VAL A 47 26.08 -10.80 -38.46
CA VAL A 47 26.30 -12.25 -38.28
C VAL A 47 26.37 -12.94 -39.66
N LEU A 48 25.47 -12.61 -40.59
CA LEU A 48 25.55 -13.15 -41.94
C LEU A 48 26.87 -12.81 -42.64
N ALA A 49 27.35 -11.59 -42.50
CA ALA A 49 28.63 -11.17 -43.08
C ALA A 49 29.83 -11.94 -42.48
N GLU A 50 29.79 -12.29 -41.21
CA GLU A 50 30.84 -13.07 -40.53
C GLU A 50 30.85 -14.54 -40.93
N PHE A 51 29.70 -15.12 -41.23
CA PHE A 51 29.58 -16.55 -41.62
C PHE A 51 29.73 -16.80 -43.12
N PHE A 52 29.54 -15.75 -43.96
CA PHE A 52 29.56 -15.86 -45.43
C PHE A 52 30.51 -14.81 -46.03
N GLU A 53 31.80 -14.95 -45.80
CA GLU A 53 32.86 -13.98 -46.11
C GLU A 53 32.87 -13.46 -47.57
N SER A 54 32.73 -14.34 -48.54
CA SER A 54 32.80 -14.00 -49.95
C SER A 54 31.47 -13.97 -50.69
N TYR A 55 30.45 -14.53 -50.13
CA TYR A 55 29.11 -14.56 -50.71
C TYR A 55 28.07 -14.39 -49.62
N GLN A 56 27.53 -13.23 -49.50
CA GLN A 56 26.43 -13.02 -48.55
C GLN A 56 25.10 -13.46 -49.14
N PRO A 57 24.48 -14.53 -48.61
CA PRO A 57 23.14 -14.90 -49.04
C PRO A 57 22.16 -13.77 -48.69
N ARG A 58 21.13 -13.58 -49.54
CA ARG A 58 20.02 -12.73 -49.10
C ARG A 58 19.46 -13.29 -47.81
N SER A 59 19.15 -12.44 -46.85
CA SER A 59 18.63 -12.88 -45.53
C SER A 59 17.42 -13.82 -45.63
N GLU A 60 16.65 -13.70 -46.72
CA GLU A 60 15.49 -14.53 -47.05
C GLU A 60 15.86 -15.98 -47.45
N ASN A 61 17.07 -16.25 -47.86
CA ASN A 61 17.55 -17.55 -48.29
C ASN A 61 18.19 -18.36 -47.16
N VAL A 62 18.45 -17.75 -46.03
CA VAL A 62 19.00 -18.40 -44.84
C VAL A 62 17.88 -19.18 -44.13
N PRO A 63 18.04 -20.47 -43.78
CA PRO A 63 16.96 -21.28 -43.25
C PRO A 63 16.70 -21.07 -41.75
N PHE A 64 16.72 -19.82 -41.31
CA PHE A 64 16.17 -19.39 -40.04
C PHE A 64 15.47 -18.03 -40.13
N CYS A 65 14.58 -17.75 -39.21
CA CYS A 65 13.99 -16.42 -39.04
C CYS A 65 13.90 -16.05 -37.56
N VAL A 66 13.90 -14.75 -37.31
CA VAL A 66 13.71 -14.15 -35.99
C VAL A 66 12.33 -13.52 -35.93
N ILE A 67 11.62 -13.86 -34.90
CA ILE A 67 10.21 -13.49 -34.68
C ILE A 67 10.13 -12.73 -33.36
N ALA A 68 9.56 -11.55 -33.34
CA ALA A 68 9.15 -10.87 -32.11
C ALA A 68 7.96 -11.61 -31.49
N SER A 69 7.98 -11.80 -30.18
CA SER A 69 6.91 -12.48 -29.45
C SER A 69 6.41 -11.63 -28.26
N LYS A 70 5.30 -12.04 -27.66
CA LYS A 70 4.69 -11.38 -26.49
C LYS A 70 4.50 -9.86 -26.71
N ALA A 71 4.75 -9.03 -25.69
CA ALA A 71 4.62 -7.56 -25.73
C ALA A 71 5.42 -6.89 -26.86
N TYR A 72 6.56 -7.47 -27.23
CA TYR A 72 7.37 -6.94 -28.33
C TYR A 72 6.72 -7.11 -29.71
N ALA A 73 5.98 -8.21 -29.90
CA ALA A 73 5.23 -8.40 -31.15
C ALA A 73 4.18 -7.30 -31.37
N ASP A 74 3.58 -6.82 -30.28
CA ASP A 74 2.52 -5.80 -30.28
C ASP A 74 3.02 -4.37 -30.11
N PHE A 75 4.34 -4.16 -30.18
CA PHE A 75 4.95 -2.83 -29.97
C PHE A 75 4.69 -2.22 -28.57
N LYS A 76 4.56 -3.07 -27.55
CA LYS A 76 4.26 -2.68 -26.18
C LYS A 76 5.46 -2.80 -25.22
N LEU A 77 6.66 -3.12 -25.73
CA LEU A 77 7.86 -3.29 -24.92
C LEU A 77 8.30 -1.96 -24.32
N GLY A 78 8.61 -1.96 -23.02
CA GLY A 78 9.13 -0.80 -22.28
C GLY A 78 10.66 -0.70 -22.34
N ALA A 79 11.19 0.44 -21.87
CA ALA A 79 12.63 0.64 -21.75
C ALA A 79 13.24 -0.41 -20.80
N ASN A 80 14.47 -0.83 -21.09
CA ASN A 80 15.26 -1.77 -20.28
C ASN A 80 14.62 -3.16 -20.06
N GLU A 81 13.49 -3.48 -20.69
CA GLU A 81 12.89 -4.81 -20.62
C GLU A 81 13.66 -5.79 -21.52
N ALA A 82 13.71 -7.06 -21.07
CA ALA A 82 14.24 -8.13 -21.89
C ALA A 82 13.41 -8.31 -23.18
N VAL A 83 14.04 -8.36 -24.32
CA VAL A 83 13.39 -8.46 -25.64
C VAL A 83 12.96 -9.91 -25.92
N PRO A 84 11.65 -10.22 -25.97
CA PRO A 84 11.20 -11.56 -26.22
C PRO A 84 11.29 -11.93 -27.70
N LEU A 85 12.15 -12.92 -28.02
CA LEU A 85 12.46 -13.38 -29.37
C LEU A 85 12.21 -14.88 -29.52
N LEU A 86 11.66 -15.28 -30.65
CA LEU A 86 11.56 -16.66 -31.08
C LEU A 86 12.39 -16.88 -32.34
N PHE A 87 13.42 -17.71 -32.22
CA PHE A 87 14.24 -18.16 -33.35
C PHE A 87 13.64 -19.44 -33.91
N VAL A 88 13.16 -19.38 -35.13
CA VAL A 88 12.64 -20.55 -35.85
C VAL A 88 13.62 -20.92 -36.98
N TYR A 89 13.98 -22.18 -37.05
CA TYR A 89 14.88 -22.71 -38.06
C TYR A 89 14.34 -23.96 -38.70
N LYS A 90 14.91 -24.28 -39.87
CA LYS A 90 14.74 -25.56 -40.53
C LYS A 90 16.13 -26.20 -40.75
N ASP A 91 16.33 -27.40 -40.22
CA ASP A 91 17.62 -28.05 -40.36
C ASP A 91 17.85 -28.47 -41.84
N ILE A 92 18.91 -27.92 -42.43
CA ILE A 92 19.27 -28.21 -43.83
C ILE A 92 20.73 -28.58 -43.84
N LYS A 93 21.06 -29.73 -44.47
CA LYS A 93 22.45 -30.17 -44.65
C LYS A 93 23.29 -29.09 -45.33
N GLY A 94 24.44 -28.76 -44.77
CA GLY A 94 25.36 -27.76 -45.30
C GLY A 94 25.24 -26.38 -44.70
N PHE A 95 24.25 -26.13 -43.84
CA PHE A 95 24.16 -24.90 -43.08
C PHE A 95 24.50 -25.13 -41.60
N HIS A 96 25.44 -24.35 -41.07
CA HIS A 96 25.82 -24.40 -39.64
C HIS A 96 24.93 -23.49 -38.81
N LEU A 97 23.61 -23.76 -38.77
CA LEU A 97 22.59 -22.90 -38.15
C LEU A 97 22.77 -22.71 -36.65
N LYS A 98 23.08 -23.78 -35.88
CA LYS A 98 23.23 -23.69 -34.41
C LYS A 98 24.36 -22.72 -34.01
N PRO A 99 25.59 -22.81 -34.59
CA PRO A 99 26.61 -21.79 -34.35
C PRO A 99 26.19 -20.37 -34.74
N MET A 100 25.50 -20.23 -35.87
CA MET A 100 25.03 -18.90 -36.35
C MET A 100 24.02 -18.28 -35.40
N ILE A 101 23.01 -19.05 -34.95
CA ILE A 101 22.03 -18.55 -33.94
C ILE A 101 22.71 -18.22 -32.62
N LYS A 102 23.66 -19.05 -32.16
CA LYS A 102 24.46 -18.77 -30.95
C LYS A 102 25.28 -17.47 -31.09
N ALA A 103 25.95 -17.27 -32.21
CA ALA A 103 26.72 -16.05 -32.50
C ALA A 103 25.81 -14.82 -32.54
N PHE A 104 24.61 -14.96 -33.08
CA PHE A 104 23.62 -13.87 -33.09
C PHE A 104 23.17 -13.48 -31.68
N ILE A 105 22.80 -14.46 -30.85
CA ILE A 105 22.42 -14.21 -29.45
C ILE A 105 23.60 -13.60 -28.67
N ALA A 106 24.82 -14.12 -28.87
CA ALA A 106 26.02 -13.55 -28.26
C ALA A 106 26.23 -12.09 -28.68
N LEU A 107 26.09 -11.76 -29.98
CA LEU A 107 26.19 -10.38 -30.46
C LEU A 107 25.16 -9.46 -29.80
N LEU A 108 23.89 -9.90 -29.67
CA LEU A 108 22.85 -9.11 -28.99
C LEU A 108 23.24 -8.83 -27.54
N ASN A 109 23.75 -9.84 -26.83
CA ASN A 109 24.22 -9.67 -25.45
C ASN A 109 25.46 -8.76 -25.36
N ASP A 110 26.45 -8.89 -26.31
CA ASP A 110 27.65 -8.07 -26.34
C ASP A 110 27.37 -6.58 -26.55
N ILE A 111 26.32 -6.26 -27.31
CA ILE A 111 25.86 -4.87 -27.47
C ILE A 111 25.03 -4.36 -26.30
N GLY A 112 24.73 -5.21 -25.30
CA GLY A 112 23.95 -4.84 -24.11
C GLY A 112 22.44 -5.04 -24.27
N LEU A 113 21.95 -5.68 -25.34
CA LEU A 113 20.54 -5.98 -25.54
C LEU A 113 20.18 -7.30 -24.83
N VAL A 114 19.52 -7.18 -23.67
CA VAL A 114 19.02 -8.34 -22.92
C VAL A 114 17.86 -8.98 -23.69
N THR A 115 17.93 -10.31 -23.92
CA THR A 115 16.91 -11.05 -24.68
C THR A 115 16.32 -12.19 -23.88
N ASP A 116 14.98 -12.32 -23.92
CA ASP A 116 14.22 -13.52 -23.47
C ASP A 116 13.93 -14.35 -24.73
N TYR A 117 14.80 -15.31 -25.05
CA TYR A 117 14.71 -16.02 -26.32
C TYR A 117 14.37 -17.50 -26.23
N GLN A 118 13.66 -17.96 -27.21
CA GLN A 118 13.38 -19.37 -27.43
C GLN A 118 13.87 -19.77 -28.83
N VAL A 119 14.32 -21.05 -28.98
CA VAL A 119 14.81 -21.59 -30.25
C VAL A 119 14.05 -22.88 -30.56
N CYS A 120 13.41 -22.91 -31.72
CA CYS A 120 12.60 -24.05 -32.11
C CYS A 120 12.76 -24.36 -33.59
N GLU A 121 12.81 -25.65 -33.92
CA GLU A 121 12.65 -26.10 -35.30
C GLU A 121 11.18 -25.92 -35.73
N VAL A 122 10.95 -25.52 -36.98
CA VAL A 122 9.58 -25.21 -37.45
C VAL A 122 8.64 -26.39 -37.27
N SER A 123 9.09 -27.63 -37.55
CA SER A 123 8.35 -28.88 -37.36
C SER A 123 8.06 -29.21 -35.88
N GLY A 124 8.79 -28.61 -34.95
CA GLY A 124 8.64 -28.85 -33.51
C GLY A 124 7.70 -27.85 -32.82
N ILE A 125 7.20 -26.84 -33.53
CA ILE A 125 6.39 -25.76 -32.92
C ILE A 125 5.11 -26.32 -32.27
N VAL A 126 4.38 -27.20 -32.96
CA VAL A 126 3.15 -27.78 -32.41
C VAL A 126 3.44 -28.56 -31.13
N GLY A 127 4.49 -29.40 -31.11
CA GLY A 127 4.86 -30.16 -29.92
C GLY A 127 5.30 -29.34 -28.72
N LYS A 128 5.89 -28.16 -28.98
CA LYS A 128 6.37 -27.22 -27.94
C LYS A 128 5.42 -26.06 -27.67
N ALA A 129 4.23 -26.04 -28.21
CA ALA A 129 3.30 -24.91 -28.13
C ALA A 129 2.97 -24.51 -26.70
N ARG A 130 2.89 -25.45 -25.75
CA ARG A 130 2.64 -25.19 -24.32
C ARG A 130 3.76 -24.40 -23.67
N GLU A 131 5.02 -24.61 -24.05
CA GLU A 131 6.17 -23.85 -23.57
C GLU A 131 6.27 -22.50 -24.27
N LEU A 132 6.11 -22.51 -25.60
CA LEU A 132 6.25 -21.31 -26.44
C LEU A 132 5.16 -20.28 -26.19
N LYS A 133 3.93 -20.71 -25.86
CA LYS A 133 2.74 -19.83 -25.69
C LYS A 133 2.68 -18.79 -26.83
N PRO A 134 2.53 -19.20 -28.09
CA PRO A 134 2.79 -18.36 -29.26
C PRO A 134 1.60 -17.47 -29.65
N PHE A 135 1.07 -16.69 -28.67
CA PHE A 135 -0.10 -15.84 -28.90
C PHE A 135 0.37 -14.59 -29.59
N GLY A 136 1.05 -13.90 -29.81
CA GLY A 136 1.46 -12.72 -30.57
C GLY A 136 2.81 -12.97 -31.24
N THR A 137 2.83 -12.88 -32.57
CA THR A 137 4.07 -13.07 -33.32
C THR A 137 4.19 -12.07 -34.47
N ARG A 138 5.39 -11.50 -34.64
CA ARG A 138 5.70 -10.55 -35.70
C ARG A 138 7.06 -10.83 -36.32
N TYR A 139 7.12 -10.85 -37.64
CA TYR A 139 8.36 -11.03 -38.38
C TYR A 139 9.35 -9.88 -38.13
N LEU A 140 10.62 -10.22 -37.88
CA LEU A 140 11.71 -9.25 -37.76
C LEU A 140 12.70 -9.35 -38.90
N CYS A 141 13.35 -10.50 -39.07
CA CYS A 141 14.36 -10.71 -40.11
C CYS A 141 14.55 -12.21 -40.40
N GLY A 142 15.28 -12.55 -41.46
CA GLY A 142 15.53 -13.91 -41.92
C GLY A 142 14.57 -14.35 -43.01
N SER A 143 14.30 -15.65 -43.12
CA SER A 143 13.46 -16.24 -44.16
C SER A 143 11.97 -15.93 -43.95
N LYS A 144 11.37 -15.19 -44.87
CA LYS A 144 9.92 -14.96 -44.89
C LYS A 144 9.13 -16.23 -45.15
N ALA A 145 9.67 -17.13 -45.99
CA ALA A 145 9.01 -18.39 -46.24
C ALA A 145 8.92 -19.25 -44.96
N LEU A 146 10.00 -19.24 -44.15
CA LEU A 146 10.01 -19.95 -42.88
C LEU A 146 9.10 -19.28 -41.85
N PHE A 147 9.02 -17.96 -41.85
CA PHE A 147 8.04 -17.28 -41.01
C PHE A 147 6.60 -17.66 -41.37
N LYS A 148 6.28 -17.77 -42.67
CA LYS A 148 4.96 -18.24 -43.11
C LYS A 148 4.68 -19.65 -42.60
N ALA A 149 5.63 -20.57 -42.81
CA ALA A 149 5.52 -21.93 -42.28
C ALA A 149 5.36 -21.98 -40.75
N ALA A 150 6.14 -21.18 -40.00
CA ALA A 150 6.00 -21.06 -38.55
C ALA A 150 4.60 -20.54 -38.14
N ARG A 151 4.04 -19.59 -38.88
CA ARG A 151 2.67 -19.10 -38.61
C ARG A 151 1.61 -20.19 -38.84
N ASP A 152 1.79 -21.01 -39.87
CA ASP A 152 0.85 -22.11 -40.15
C ASP A 152 0.93 -23.18 -39.03
N GLU A 153 2.12 -23.54 -38.57
CA GLU A 153 2.31 -24.42 -37.40
C GLU A 153 1.74 -23.82 -36.10
N ILE A 154 1.97 -22.52 -35.85
CA ILE A 154 1.37 -21.83 -34.71
C ILE A 154 -0.15 -21.88 -34.78
N LYS A 155 -0.74 -21.58 -35.94
CA LYS A 155 -2.20 -21.65 -36.12
C LYS A 155 -2.73 -23.07 -35.88
N GLN A 156 -2.04 -24.09 -36.34
CA GLN A 156 -2.37 -25.49 -36.07
C GLN A 156 -2.29 -25.80 -34.57
N ALA A 157 -1.22 -25.35 -33.89
CA ALA A 157 -1.04 -25.54 -32.46
C ALA A 157 -2.14 -24.84 -31.64
N LEU A 158 -2.45 -23.58 -31.95
CA LEU A 158 -3.52 -22.84 -31.31
C LEU A 158 -4.91 -23.46 -31.53
N THR A 159 -5.13 -24.09 -32.68
CA THR A 159 -6.36 -24.84 -32.95
C THR A 159 -6.42 -26.15 -32.17
N LEU A 160 -5.33 -26.90 -32.13
CA LEU A 160 -5.23 -28.20 -31.46
C LEU A 160 -5.39 -28.09 -29.94
N TYR A 161 -4.74 -27.10 -29.35
CA TYR A 161 -4.72 -26.87 -27.89
C TYR A 161 -5.66 -25.74 -27.44
N LYS A 162 -6.64 -25.38 -28.26
CA LYS A 162 -7.51 -24.21 -28.05
C LYS A 162 -8.17 -24.18 -26.67
N ASP A 163 -8.80 -25.30 -26.29
CA ASP A 163 -9.54 -25.34 -25.02
C ASP A 163 -8.60 -25.36 -23.83
N GLU A 164 -7.48 -26.06 -23.91
CA GLU A 164 -6.46 -26.06 -22.85
C GLU A 164 -5.87 -24.65 -22.61
N PHE A 165 -5.52 -23.95 -23.68
CA PHE A 165 -5.04 -22.58 -23.58
C PHE A 165 -6.12 -21.61 -23.06
N ALA A 166 -7.36 -21.76 -23.52
CA ALA A 166 -8.46 -20.93 -23.04
C ALA A 166 -8.71 -21.15 -21.54
N ASP A 167 -8.69 -22.38 -21.08
CA ASP A 167 -8.87 -22.71 -19.66
C ASP A 167 -7.71 -22.18 -18.80
N ALA A 168 -6.47 -22.29 -19.27
CA ALA A 168 -5.30 -21.72 -18.60
C ALA A 168 -5.37 -20.17 -18.50
N LEU A 169 -5.78 -19.50 -19.58
CA LEU A 169 -5.93 -18.04 -19.60
C LEU A 169 -7.12 -17.57 -18.72
N LEU A 170 -8.22 -18.33 -18.71
CA LEU A 170 -9.37 -18.04 -17.83
C LEU A 170 -9.05 -18.31 -16.36
N ALA A 171 -8.25 -19.33 -16.05
CA ALA A 171 -7.79 -19.63 -14.70
C ALA A 171 -7.01 -18.46 -14.07
N HIS A 172 -6.29 -17.67 -14.88
CA HIS A 172 -5.62 -16.45 -14.40
C HIS A 172 -6.56 -15.47 -13.69
N PHE A 173 -7.84 -15.43 -14.11
CA PHE A 173 -8.83 -14.50 -13.54
C PHE A 173 -9.67 -15.12 -12.42
N LYS A 174 -9.58 -16.44 -12.16
CA LYS A 174 -10.53 -17.18 -11.31
C LYS A 174 -10.54 -16.73 -9.85
N ASP A 175 -9.38 -16.48 -9.26
CA ASP A 175 -9.24 -16.18 -7.82
C ASP A 175 -8.98 -14.71 -7.52
N ARG A 176 -9.02 -13.86 -8.54
CA ARG A 176 -8.75 -12.42 -8.41
C ARG A 176 -10.05 -11.64 -8.36
N ASN A 177 -10.72 -11.63 -7.20
CA ASN A 177 -11.85 -10.72 -6.96
C ASN A 177 -11.43 -9.25 -7.10
N LEU A 178 -12.40 -8.33 -7.24
CA LEU A 178 -12.15 -6.87 -7.13
C LEU A 178 -11.42 -6.60 -5.82
N ALA A 179 -10.10 -6.59 -5.89
CA ALA A 179 -9.25 -6.37 -4.74
C ALA A 179 -9.07 -4.89 -4.49
N PHE A 180 -8.78 -4.51 -3.27
CA PHE A 180 -8.28 -3.19 -2.95
C PHE A 180 -6.90 -3.01 -3.59
N ILE A 181 -6.68 -1.86 -4.23
CA ILE A 181 -5.45 -1.60 -4.99
C ILE A 181 -4.41 -0.98 -4.05
N LYS A 182 -3.29 -1.66 -3.86
CA LYS A 182 -2.17 -1.12 -3.09
C LYS A 182 -1.55 0.05 -3.83
N GLN A 183 -1.12 1.07 -3.10
CA GLN A 183 -0.45 2.24 -3.69
C GLN A 183 0.99 1.94 -4.14
N GLU A 184 1.64 0.94 -3.54
CA GLU A 184 2.86 0.32 -4.04
C GLU A 184 2.48 -1.00 -4.70
N PHE A 185 2.41 -1.00 -6.00
CA PHE A 185 1.87 -2.09 -6.80
C PHE A 185 2.92 -2.67 -7.75
N ASN A 186 2.75 -3.94 -8.09
CA ASN A 186 3.44 -4.52 -9.24
C ASN A 186 2.64 -4.22 -10.51
N ILE A 187 3.19 -3.37 -11.39
CA ILE A 187 2.50 -2.86 -12.59
C ILE A 187 2.12 -3.96 -13.59
N LYS A 188 2.81 -5.10 -13.55
CA LYS A 188 2.49 -6.27 -14.40
C LYS A 188 1.51 -7.21 -13.72
N LYS A 189 1.79 -7.61 -12.46
CA LYS A 189 1.17 -8.79 -11.82
C LYS A 189 -0.01 -8.48 -10.91
N ASP A 190 -0.09 -7.28 -10.34
CA ASP A 190 -1.18 -6.96 -9.44
C ASP A 190 -2.50 -6.78 -10.18
N PHE A 191 -3.58 -6.65 -9.43
CA PHE A 191 -4.93 -6.46 -9.95
C PHE A 191 -4.99 -5.33 -10.99
N GLY A 192 -5.46 -5.66 -12.21
CA GLY A 192 -5.53 -4.70 -13.32
C GLY A 192 -4.17 -4.32 -13.92
N GLY A 193 -3.11 -5.07 -13.62
CA GLY A 193 -1.81 -4.88 -14.23
C GLY A 193 -1.75 -5.30 -15.71
N LEU A 194 -0.60 -5.09 -16.32
CA LEU A 194 -0.40 -5.32 -17.75
C LEU A 194 -0.55 -6.79 -18.16
N GLU A 195 -0.29 -7.74 -17.24
CA GLU A 195 -0.54 -9.18 -17.47
C GLU A 195 -2.03 -9.51 -17.60
N ASP A 196 -2.90 -8.82 -16.85
CA ASP A 196 -4.35 -8.99 -16.97
C ASP A 196 -4.82 -8.63 -18.39
N TYR A 197 -4.32 -7.48 -18.92
CA TYR A 197 -4.61 -7.09 -20.30
C TYR A 197 -4.04 -8.08 -21.32
N ALA A 198 -2.78 -8.50 -21.16
CA ALA A 198 -2.11 -9.41 -22.08
C ALA A 198 -2.80 -10.79 -22.12
N ASN A 199 -3.25 -11.31 -20.97
CA ASN A 199 -3.99 -12.56 -20.91
C ASN A 199 -5.37 -12.45 -21.56
N LEU A 200 -6.08 -11.32 -21.37
CA LEU A 200 -7.34 -11.08 -22.08
C LEU A 200 -7.12 -10.98 -23.60
N ASP A 201 -6.12 -10.24 -24.05
CA ASP A 201 -5.81 -10.06 -25.47
C ASP A 201 -5.48 -11.42 -26.12
N SER A 202 -4.67 -12.24 -25.45
CA SER A 202 -4.36 -13.61 -25.85
C SER A 202 -5.61 -14.51 -25.92
N LEU A 203 -6.50 -14.39 -24.95
CA LEU A 203 -7.77 -15.14 -24.93
C LEU A 203 -8.68 -14.75 -26.11
N LEU A 204 -8.80 -13.46 -26.39
CA LEU A 204 -9.59 -12.95 -27.50
C LEU A 204 -9.01 -13.39 -28.84
N LEU A 205 -7.68 -13.35 -28.99
CA LEU A 205 -6.98 -13.83 -30.19
C LEU A 205 -7.18 -15.34 -30.42
N LEU A 206 -7.11 -16.13 -29.34
CA LEU A 206 -7.30 -17.58 -29.39
C LEU A 206 -8.72 -17.97 -29.79
N LEU A 207 -9.72 -17.23 -29.32
CA LEU A 207 -11.13 -17.60 -29.51
C LEU A 207 -11.71 -17.15 -30.86
N LYS A 208 -11.23 -16.04 -31.42
CA LYS A 208 -11.77 -15.41 -32.63
C LYS A 208 -10.70 -14.74 -33.50
N ASP A 209 -10.87 -14.83 -34.80
CA ASP A 209 -9.99 -14.20 -35.79
C ASP A 209 -10.03 -12.67 -35.73
N SER A 210 -11.10 -12.08 -35.17
CA SER A 210 -11.22 -10.65 -34.92
C SER A 210 -11.43 -10.36 -33.42
N PRO A 211 -10.33 -10.28 -32.63
CA PRO A 211 -10.40 -10.05 -31.17
C PRO A 211 -11.18 -8.80 -30.79
N LYS A 212 -10.98 -7.67 -31.51
CA LYS A 212 -11.72 -6.44 -31.27
C LYS A 212 -13.22 -6.62 -31.42
N ASN A 213 -13.68 -7.20 -32.55
CA ASN A 213 -15.10 -7.41 -32.81
C ASN A 213 -15.70 -8.38 -31.79
N TYR A 214 -14.97 -9.38 -31.36
CA TYR A 214 -15.42 -10.30 -30.33
C TYR A 214 -15.56 -9.61 -28.96
N ALA A 215 -14.62 -8.74 -28.57
CA ALA A 215 -14.74 -7.95 -27.37
C ALA A 215 -15.97 -7.02 -27.38
N LEU A 216 -16.34 -6.49 -28.56
CA LEU A 216 -17.50 -5.62 -28.73
C LEU A 216 -18.86 -6.32 -28.54
N HIS A 217 -18.90 -7.66 -28.44
CA HIS A 217 -20.11 -8.37 -27.98
C HIS A 217 -20.37 -8.17 -26.48
N PHE A 218 -19.37 -7.79 -25.70
CA PHE A 218 -19.45 -7.66 -24.25
C PHE A 218 -19.39 -6.21 -23.78
N VAL A 219 -18.63 -5.37 -24.50
CA VAL A 219 -18.39 -3.97 -24.15
C VAL A 219 -18.59 -3.05 -25.36
N SER A 220 -18.92 -1.80 -25.11
CA SER A 220 -19.05 -0.76 -26.16
C SER A 220 -17.67 -0.32 -26.69
N GLU A 221 -17.65 0.35 -27.86
CA GLU A 221 -16.44 0.99 -28.41
C GLU A 221 -15.81 1.98 -27.41
N LYS A 222 -16.65 2.73 -26.69
CA LYS A 222 -16.19 3.67 -25.66
C LYS A 222 -15.47 2.93 -24.53
N GLU A 223 -16.07 1.86 -24.01
CA GLU A 223 -15.50 1.06 -22.93
C GLU A 223 -14.19 0.37 -23.36
N LEU A 224 -14.13 -0.12 -24.59
CA LEU A 224 -12.91 -0.68 -25.16
C LEU A 224 -11.81 0.38 -25.33
N SER A 225 -12.19 1.61 -25.70
CA SER A 225 -11.27 2.74 -25.77
C SER A 225 -10.74 3.13 -24.39
N GLU A 226 -11.60 3.15 -23.36
CA GLU A 226 -11.19 3.38 -21.96
C GLU A 226 -10.15 2.34 -21.51
N LEU A 227 -10.37 1.06 -21.81
CA LEU A 227 -9.45 -0.04 -21.51
C LEU A 227 -8.09 0.18 -22.18
N ARG A 228 -8.07 0.55 -23.47
CA ARG A 228 -6.83 0.81 -24.21
C ARG A 228 -6.07 2.02 -23.66
N LEU A 229 -6.76 3.13 -23.40
CA LEU A 229 -6.15 4.33 -22.84
C LEU A 229 -5.55 4.07 -21.45
N ALA A 230 -6.22 3.26 -20.63
CA ALA A 230 -5.68 2.84 -19.34
C ALA A 230 -4.40 2.00 -19.49
N THR A 231 -4.40 1.06 -20.45
CA THR A 231 -3.23 0.23 -20.76
C THR A 231 -2.07 1.06 -21.28
N ASP A 232 -2.32 2.00 -22.20
CA ASP A 232 -1.29 2.89 -22.77
C ASP A 232 -0.66 3.77 -21.68
N PHE A 233 -1.46 4.21 -20.70
CA PHE A 233 -0.95 4.95 -19.56
C PHE A 233 -0.02 4.07 -18.69
N LEU A 234 -0.41 2.84 -18.37
CA LEU A 234 0.44 1.92 -17.58
C LEU A 234 1.72 1.54 -18.31
N LEU A 235 1.68 1.33 -19.63
CA LEU A 235 2.88 1.08 -20.45
C LEU A 235 3.83 2.30 -20.42
N SER A 236 3.28 3.51 -20.46
CA SER A 236 4.07 4.74 -20.33
C SER A 236 4.66 4.87 -18.93
N LEU A 237 3.88 4.55 -17.88
CA LEU A 237 4.35 4.57 -16.50
C LEU A 237 5.46 3.55 -16.27
N GLN A 238 5.34 2.32 -16.79
CA GLN A 238 6.38 1.29 -16.72
C GLN A 238 7.67 1.75 -17.39
N SER A 239 7.56 2.33 -18.59
CA SER A 239 8.74 2.87 -19.28
C SER A 239 9.39 4.00 -18.49
N ALA A 240 8.61 4.88 -17.85
CA ALA A 240 9.13 5.94 -16.97
C ALA A 240 9.85 5.37 -15.74
N MET A 241 9.28 4.32 -15.11
CA MET A 241 9.91 3.61 -13.99
C MET A 241 11.24 3.00 -14.41
N ASN A 242 11.27 2.30 -15.54
CA ASN A 242 12.46 1.63 -16.03
C ASN A 242 13.56 2.62 -16.45
N ILE A 243 13.20 3.77 -17.04
CA ILE A 243 14.14 4.84 -17.37
C ILE A 243 14.72 5.46 -16.11
N GLN A 244 13.87 5.74 -15.11
CA GLN A 244 14.30 6.37 -13.86
C GLN A 244 15.22 5.46 -13.03
N ASN A 245 14.94 4.16 -13.02
CA ASN A 245 15.71 3.18 -12.25
C ASN A 245 16.92 2.63 -13.03
N GLY A 246 17.03 2.90 -14.33
CA GLY A 246 18.07 2.35 -15.20
C GLY A 246 18.00 0.83 -15.40
N ALA A 247 16.90 0.17 -15.00
CA ALA A 247 16.71 -1.27 -15.03
C ALA A 247 15.23 -1.63 -15.24
N ASP A 248 14.95 -2.89 -15.62
CA ASP A 248 13.60 -3.44 -15.64
C ASP A 248 13.05 -3.56 -14.22
N THR A 249 12.02 -2.78 -13.93
CA THR A 249 11.43 -2.68 -12.59
C THR A 249 9.92 -2.77 -12.69
N ASP A 250 9.36 -3.84 -12.13
CA ASP A 250 7.91 -4.06 -12.16
C ASP A 250 7.19 -3.44 -10.95
N LYS A 251 7.92 -3.21 -9.84
CA LYS A 251 7.32 -2.71 -8.60
C LYS A 251 7.40 -1.19 -8.52
N PHE A 252 6.24 -0.53 -8.50
CA PHE A 252 6.13 0.89 -8.20
C PHE A 252 6.34 1.12 -6.71
N LEU A 253 7.27 2.01 -6.34
CA LEU A 253 7.53 2.40 -4.96
C LEU A 253 7.17 3.88 -4.76
N PHE A 254 6.53 4.18 -3.65
CA PHE A 254 6.11 5.53 -3.32
C PHE A 254 7.29 6.51 -3.18
N ALA A 255 8.45 6.01 -2.76
CA ALA A 255 9.68 6.77 -2.66
C ALA A 255 10.13 7.37 -4.01
N ASN A 256 9.90 6.67 -5.11
CA ASN A 256 10.31 7.09 -6.46
C ASN A 256 9.22 7.90 -7.19
N ALA A 257 8.03 8.01 -6.59
CA ALA A 257 6.86 8.61 -7.23
C ALA A 257 7.08 10.06 -7.68
N GLY A 258 7.85 10.84 -6.91
CA GLY A 258 8.18 12.24 -7.24
C GLY A 258 8.94 12.36 -8.56
N GLU A 259 10.02 11.61 -8.71
CA GLU A 259 10.89 11.65 -9.89
C GLU A 259 10.17 11.11 -11.13
N ILE A 260 9.44 9.99 -10.97
CA ILE A 260 8.62 9.41 -12.04
C ILE A 260 7.53 10.39 -12.49
N SER A 261 6.88 11.09 -11.55
CA SER A 261 5.85 12.09 -11.88
C SER A 261 6.39 13.26 -12.67
N LEU A 262 7.61 13.73 -12.36
CA LEU A 262 8.29 14.78 -13.14
C LEU A 262 8.59 14.33 -14.58
N LEU A 263 9.01 13.07 -14.77
CA LEU A 263 9.25 12.52 -16.09
C LEU A 263 7.95 12.38 -16.89
N MET A 264 6.90 11.88 -16.26
CA MET A 264 5.56 11.78 -16.86
C MET A 264 4.99 13.17 -17.20
N LYS A 265 5.16 14.19 -16.34
CA LYS A 265 4.74 15.56 -16.58
C LYS A 265 5.45 16.19 -17.79
N LYS A 266 6.76 15.93 -17.97
CA LYS A 266 7.50 16.40 -19.15
C LYS A 266 6.95 15.83 -20.45
N LYS A 267 6.39 14.61 -20.42
CA LYS A 267 5.77 13.97 -21.58
C LYS A 267 4.38 14.53 -21.84
N ASP A 268 3.58 14.65 -20.81
CA ASP A 268 2.19 15.13 -20.88
C ASP A 268 2.12 16.58 -20.39
N LYS A 269 2.13 17.52 -21.32
CA LYS A 269 2.14 18.98 -21.02
C LYS A 269 0.87 19.49 -20.35
N LYS A 270 -0.16 18.68 -20.19
CA LYS A 270 -1.41 19.02 -19.53
C LYS A 270 -1.38 18.58 -18.05
N ASN A 271 -1.20 19.56 -17.16
CA ASN A 271 -1.57 19.57 -15.72
C ASN A 271 -1.61 18.23 -14.94
N LEU A 272 -0.58 17.43 -15.03
CA LEU A 272 -0.28 16.50 -13.96
C LEU A 272 0.49 17.26 -12.89
N ASP A 273 -0.21 18.11 -12.16
CA ASP A 273 0.35 18.63 -10.94
C ASP A 273 0.50 17.47 -9.98
N ALA A 274 1.71 17.32 -9.50
CA ALA A 274 2.09 16.51 -8.38
C ALA A 274 1.99 14.97 -8.55
N LYS A 275 2.85 14.34 -7.82
CA LYS A 275 2.93 12.92 -7.44
C LYS A 275 1.55 12.28 -7.23
N ASN A 276 0.64 12.99 -6.52
CA ASN A 276 -0.69 12.47 -6.18
C ASN A 276 -1.60 12.29 -7.40
N SER A 277 -1.60 13.24 -8.36
CA SER A 277 -2.42 13.13 -9.59
C SER A 277 -1.96 11.96 -10.47
N MET A 278 -0.66 11.72 -10.58
CA MET A 278 -0.12 10.58 -11.30
C MET A 278 -0.53 9.26 -10.63
N LEU A 279 -0.43 9.17 -9.30
CA LEU A 279 -0.83 7.99 -8.55
C LEU A 279 -2.33 7.70 -8.67
N GLN A 280 -3.18 8.72 -8.49
CA GLN A 280 -4.63 8.60 -8.72
C GLN A 280 -4.92 8.06 -10.12
N LYS A 281 -4.22 8.60 -11.13
CA LYS A 281 -4.39 8.14 -12.52
C LYS A 281 -3.92 6.70 -12.68
N ALA A 282 -2.79 6.31 -12.11
CA ALA A 282 -2.27 4.94 -12.18
C ALA A 282 -3.24 3.94 -11.54
N MET A 283 -3.72 4.21 -10.32
CA MET A 283 -4.68 3.36 -9.62
C MET A 283 -6.03 3.29 -10.35
N SER A 284 -6.50 4.41 -10.91
CA SER A 284 -7.70 4.44 -11.75
C SER A 284 -7.53 3.58 -13.02
N CYS A 285 -6.34 3.56 -13.61
CA CYS A 285 -6.05 2.71 -14.77
C CYS A 285 -6.01 1.23 -14.38
N LEU A 286 -5.36 0.88 -13.26
CA LEU A 286 -5.39 -0.49 -12.72
C LEU A 286 -6.83 -0.95 -12.46
N HIS A 287 -7.64 -0.11 -11.82
CA HIS A 287 -9.06 -0.40 -11.58
C HIS A 287 -9.82 -0.63 -12.90
N THR A 288 -9.63 0.24 -13.88
CA THR A 288 -10.29 0.15 -15.18
C THR A 288 -9.92 -1.14 -15.92
N ILE A 289 -8.62 -1.46 -15.99
CA ILE A 289 -8.15 -2.70 -16.62
C ILE A 289 -8.69 -3.91 -15.86
N GLY A 290 -8.59 -3.91 -14.53
CA GLY A 290 -9.08 -5.00 -13.70
C GLY A 290 -10.58 -5.24 -13.85
N LEU A 291 -11.38 -4.18 -13.93
CA LEU A 291 -12.83 -4.26 -14.13
C LEU A 291 -13.15 -4.88 -15.50
N TYR A 292 -12.63 -4.32 -16.58
CA TYR A 292 -12.98 -4.77 -17.93
C TYR A 292 -12.43 -6.15 -18.26
N THR A 293 -11.19 -6.45 -17.88
CA THR A 293 -10.57 -7.75 -18.17
C THR A 293 -11.32 -8.88 -17.48
N ARG A 294 -11.72 -8.69 -16.23
CA ARG A 294 -12.51 -9.69 -15.50
C ARG A 294 -13.93 -9.79 -15.99
N TYR A 295 -14.57 -8.67 -16.30
CA TYR A 295 -15.91 -8.69 -16.86
C TYR A 295 -15.96 -9.46 -18.18
N ILE A 296 -15.05 -9.16 -19.13
CA ILE A 296 -15.02 -9.83 -20.43
C ILE A 296 -14.66 -11.31 -20.27
N SER A 297 -13.63 -11.65 -19.46
CA SER A 297 -13.22 -13.04 -19.24
C SER A 297 -14.32 -13.87 -18.58
N LYS A 298 -15.06 -13.30 -17.62
CA LYS A 298 -16.21 -13.96 -16.98
C LYS A 298 -17.35 -14.18 -17.97
N ARG A 299 -17.62 -13.23 -18.88
CA ARG A 299 -18.62 -13.39 -19.95
C ARG A 299 -18.21 -14.47 -20.95
N ILE A 300 -16.95 -14.55 -21.30
CA ILE A 300 -16.40 -15.63 -22.13
C ILE A 300 -16.56 -16.98 -21.41
N GLN A 301 -16.24 -17.05 -20.12
CA GLN A 301 -16.43 -18.26 -19.32
C GLN A 301 -17.89 -18.70 -19.32
N PHE A 302 -18.84 -17.79 -19.11
CA PHE A 302 -20.27 -18.10 -19.13
C PHE A 302 -20.78 -18.51 -20.52
N ALA A 303 -20.21 -17.99 -21.61
CA ALA A 303 -20.50 -18.45 -22.96
C ALA A 303 -20.05 -19.89 -23.23
N ARG A 304 -19.00 -20.36 -22.52
CA ARG A 304 -18.49 -21.75 -22.59
C ARG A 304 -19.26 -22.69 -21.65
N GLN A 305 -19.55 -22.19 -20.44
CA GLN A 305 -20.27 -22.95 -19.41
C GLN A 305 -21.23 -22.00 -18.66
N GLU A 306 -22.51 -22.08 -19.01
CA GLU A 306 -23.53 -21.23 -18.37
C GLU A 306 -23.74 -21.66 -16.90
N PRO A 307 -23.63 -20.72 -15.92
CA PRO A 307 -23.91 -21.03 -14.54
C PRO A 307 -25.39 -21.28 -14.30
N LYS A 308 -25.71 -22.08 -13.28
CA LYS A 308 -27.10 -22.33 -12.86
C LYS A 308 -27.61 -21.12 -12.09
N PHE A 309 -28.42 -20.31 -12.75
CA PHE A 309 -29.06 -19.15 -12.12
C PHE A 309 -30.29 -19.56 -11.32
N GLN A 310 -30.35 -19.07 -10.09
CA GLN A 310 -31.52 -19.19 -9.21
C GLN A 310 -32.15 -17.80 -9.08
N PRO A 311 -33.41 -17.60 -9.50
CA PRO A 311 -34.09 -16.34 -9.29
C PRO A 311 -34.31 -16.07 -7.82
N LEU A 312 -34.02 -14.86 -7.37
CA LEU A 312 -34.39 -14.42 -6.03
C LEU A 312 -35.86 -13.99 -6.08
N MET A 313 -36.69 -14.59 -5.21
CA MET A 313 -38.14 -14.37 -5.23
C MET A 313 -38.49 -12.87 -5.18
N GLN A 314 -39.39 -12.45 -6.09
CA GLN A 314 -39.89 -11.08 -6.20
C GLN A 314 -38.83 -9.98 -6.38
N SER A 315 -37.64 -10.31 -6.84
CA SER A 315 -36.56 -9.35 -7.07
C SER A 315 -36.08 -9.31 -8.53
N ALA A 316 -35.47 -8.20 -8.90
CA ALA A 316 -34.82 -8.01 -10.20
C ALA A 316 -33.49 -8.80 -10.32
N PHE A 317 -33.14 -9.58 -9.31
CA PHE A 317 -31.84 -10.20 -9.18
C PHE A 317 -31.91 -11.73 -9.21
N MET A 318 -30.80 -12.34 -9.59
CA MET A 318 -30.58 -13.79 -9.58
C MET A 318 -29.28 -14.10 -8.82
N ARG A 319 -29.22 -15.30 -8.24
CA ARG A 319 -28.02 -15.82 -7.61
C ARG A 319 -27.43 -16.92 -8.45
N ALA A 320 -26.13 -16.88 -8.65
CA ALA A 320 -25.35 -18.02 -9.19
C ALA A 320 -24.00 -18.04 -8.51
N GLU A 321 -23.53 -19.24 -8.20
CA GLU A 321 -22.38 -19.42 -7.31
C GLU A 321 -22.66 -18.64 -5.99
N ASP A 322 -21.76 -17.84 -5.48
CA ASP A 322 -22.01 -17.01 -4.29
C ASP A 322 -22.24 -15.53 -4.62
N LYS A 323 -22.68 -15.23 -5.86
CA LYS A 323 -22.83 -13.87 -6.36
C LYS A 323 -24.22 -13.54 -6.82
N ILE A 324 -24.54 -12.25 -6.71
CA ILE A 324 -25.79 -11.67 -7.19
C ILE A 324 -25.58 -11.08 -8.58
N PHE A 325 -26.50 -11.40 -9.47
CA PHE A 325 -26.56 -10.94 -10.86
C PHE A 325 -27.87 -10.20 -11.09
N ILE A 326 -27.89 -9.29 -12.06
CA ILE A 326 -29.14 -8.72 -12.57
C ILE A 326 -29.82 -9.75 -13.47
N SER A 327 -31.15 -9.94 -13.34
CA SER A 327 -31.94 -10.79 -14.22
C SER A 327 -31.83 -10.32 -15.67
N LYS A 328 -31.63 -11.22 -16.60
CA LYS A 328 -31.55 -10.92 -18.06
C LYS A 328 -32.76 -10.16 -18.60
N ARG A 329 -33.91 -10.22 -17.92
CA ARG A 329 -35.13 -9.53 -18.26
C ARG A 329 -35.28 -8.14 -17.67
N GLN A 330 -34.41 -7.78 -16.75
CA GLN A 330 -34.52 -6.51 -16.01
C GLN A 330 -33.56 -5.49 -16.60
N VAL A 331 -34.10 -4.32 -16.94
CA VAL A 331 -33.33 -3.13 -17.31
C VAL A 331 -33.74 -2.02 -16.34
N PHE A 332 -32.76 -1.43 -15.67
CA PHE A 332 -32.98 -0.28 -14.80
C PHE A 332 -32.90 1.00 -15.64
N SER A 333 -33.90 1.87 -15.48
CA SER A 333 -33.94 3.16 -16.19
C SER A 333 -33.29 4.27 -15.39
N THR A 334 -33.37 4.19 -14.06
CA THR A 334 -32.83 5.19 -13.12
C THR A 334 -32.04 4.54 -12.01
N LEU A 335 -31.14 5.33 -11.36
CA LEU A 335 -30.43 4.91 -10.17
C LEU A 335 -31.40 4.63 -9.00
N LYS A 336 -32.49 5.39 -8.92
CA LYS A 336 -33.56 5.16 -7.94
C LYS A 336 -34.12 3.75 -8.06
N ASP A 337 -34.56 3.35 -9.26
CA ASP A 337 -35.13 2.02 -9.49
C ASP A 337 -34.17 0.89 -9.10
N PHE A 338 -32.89 1.06 -9.39
CA PHE A 338 -31.86 0.10 -9.00
C PHE A 338 -31.72 0.00 -7.47
N LEU A 339 -31.64 1.14 -6.77
CA LEU A 339 -31.51 1.17 -5.32
C LEU A 339 -32.77 0.66 -4.60
N ASP A 340 -33.94 0.97 -5.13
CA ASP A 340 -35.21 0.43 -4.61
C ASP A 340 -35.26 -1.09 -4.76
N ALA A 341 -34.84 -1.61 -5.91
CA ALA A 341 -34.74 -3.05 -6.12
C ALA A 341 -33.72 -3.73 -5.18
N LEU A 342 -32.57 -3.10 -4.93
CA LEU A 342 -31.60 -3.59 -3.96
C LEU A 342 -32.16 -3.62 -2.53
N ASN A 343 -32.93 -2.61 -2.16
CA ASN A 343 -33.57 -2.54 -0.84
C ASN A 343 -34.63 -3.61 -0.61
N THR A 344 -35.12 -4.27 -1.66
CA THR A 344 -36.03 -5.43 -1.54
C THR A 344 -35.30 -6.74 -1.22
N LEU A 345 -33.99 -6.82 -1.41
CA LEU A 345 -33.19 -8.01 -1.08
C LEU A 345 -33.09 -8.20 0.44
N ASP A 346 -32.91 -9.45 0.89
CA ASP A 346 -32.64 -9.76 2.29
C ASP A 346 -31.40 -9.01 2.79
N ASP A 347 -31.41 -8.62 4.08
CA ASP A 347 -30.29 -7.91 4.71
C ASP A 347 -29.22 -8.90 5.21
N ILE A 348 -28.64 -9.65 4.28
CA ILE A 348 -27.55 -10.58 4.49
C ILE A 348 -26.32 -10.13 3.68
N TYR A 349 -25.15 -10.66 4.02
CA TYR A 349 -23.95 -10.40 3.24
C TYR A 349 -24.11 -11.02 1.84
N MET A 350 -23.96 -10.18 0.81
CA MET A 350 -24.08 -10.59 -0.59
C MET A 350 -22.93 -10.00 -1.39
N ASP A 351 -22.29 -10.82 -2.17
CA ASP A 351 -21.30 -10.37 -3.14
C ASP A 351 -21.99 -10.17 -4.52
N PHE A 352 -21.57 -9.14 -5.26
CA PHE A 352 -22.18 -8.82 -6.56
C PHE A 352 -21.24 -9.19 -7.71
N ASP A 353 -21.80 -9.70 -8.79
CA ASP A 353 -21.06 -9.90 -10.02
C ASP A 353 -20.75 -8.57 -10.71
N LEU A 354 -19.66 -8.55 -11.46
CA LEU A 354 -19.22 -7.36 -12.20
C LEU A 354 -20.23 -6.88 -13.24
N SER A 355 -21.15 -7.73 -13.67
CA SER A 355 -22.25 -7.31 -14.55
C SER A 355 -23.12 -6.25 -13.92
N VAL A 356 -23.29 -6.29 -12.60
CA VAL A 356 -24.05 -5.26 -11.86
C VAL A 356 -23.33 -3.91 -11.93
N VAL A 357 -22.00 -3.92 -11.73
CA VAL A 357 -21.17 -2.71 -11.87
C VAL A 357 -21.24 -2.14 -13.28
N MET A 358 -21.16 -3.00 -14.29
CA MET A 358 -21.19 -2.60 -15.69
C MET A 358 -22.53 -2.04 -16.12
N GLU A 359 -23.65 -2.62 -15.66
CA GLU A 359 -25.00 -2.07 -15.91
C GLU A 359 -25.15 -0.69 -15.30
N LEU A 360 -24.72 -0.50 -14.05
CA LEU A 360 -24.73 0.81 -13.40
C LEU A 360 -23.87 1.84 -14.14
N LYS A 361 -22.68 1.45 -14.59
CA LYS A 361 -21.78 2.32 -15.34
C LYS A 361 -22.40 2.81 -16.66
N ARG A 362 -23.30 2.03 -17.24
CA ARG A 362 -24.01 2.33 -18.50
C ARG A 362 -25.26 3.18 -18.30
N LEU A 363 -25.78 3.30 -17.07
CA LEU A 363 -26.94 4.13 -16.79
C LEU A 363 -26.66 5.59 -17.17
N ARG A 364 -27.59 6.17 -17.91
CA ARG A 364 -27.60 7.63 -18.18
C ARG A 364 -28.38 8.31 -17.09
N ILE A 365 -27.65 8.93 -16.16
CA ILE A 365 -28.27 9.50 -14.96
C ILE A 365 -28.30 11.03 -15.08
N SER A 366 -29.49 11.62 -14.90
CA SER A 366 -29.66 13.05 -14.82
C SER A 366 -29.52 13.56 -13.38
N LYS A 367 -29.35 14.87 -13.20
CA LYS A 367 -29.31 15.49 -11.86
C LYS A 367 -30.56 15.16 -11.04
N LYS A 368 -31.73 15.13 -11.66
CA LYS A 368 -33.03 14.80 -11.01
C LYS A 368 -33.02 13.35 -10.51
N ASP A 369 -32.46 12.42 -11.29
CA ASP A 369 -32.38 11.00 -10.90
C ASP A 369 -31.52 10.82 -9.65
N PHE A 370 -30.40 11.57 -9.51
CA PHE A 370 -29.60 11.54 -8.28
C PHE A 370 -30.37 12.07 -7.08
N GLU A 371 -31.12 13.16 -7.23
CA GLU A 371 -31.94 13.71 -6.15
C GLU A 371 -33.00 12.70 -5.68
N GLN A 372 -33.63 11.99 -6.60
CA GLN A 372 -34.61 10.94 -6.30
C GLN A 372 -33.97 9.68 -5.68
N ALA A 373 -32.71 9.40 -5.99
CA ALA A 373 -31.97 8.26 -5.45
C ALA A 373 -31.53 8.45 -3.99
N LEU A 374 -31.55 9.67 -3.44
CA LEU A 374 -31.04 9.96 -2.10
C LEU A 374 -31.81 9.22 -0.99
N LEU A 375 -33.15 9.11 -1.10
CA LEU A 375 -33.92 8.41 -0.10
C LEU A 375 -33.69 6.90 -0.11
N PRO A 376 -33.75 6.19 -1.26
CA PRO A 376 -33.32 4.80 -1.34
C PRO A 376 -31.88 4.56 -0.89
N PHE A 377 -30.96 5.51 -1.15
CA PHE A 377 -29.58 5.44 -0.68
C PHE A 377 -29.51 5.53 0.85
N LYS A 378 -30.28 6.42 1.49
CA LYS A 378 -30.41 6.46 2.94
C LYS A 378 -30.92 5.13 3.51
N THR A 379 -31.96 4.54 2.90
CA THR A 379 -32.48 3.23 3.29
C THR A 379 -31.41 2.15 3.21
N LEU A 380 -30.59 2.17 2.16
CA LEU A 380 -29.47 1.27 1.99
C LEU A 380 -28.46 1.38 3.14
N LEU A 381 -28.12 2.59 3.58
CA LEU A 381 -27.20 2.82 4.69
C LEU A 381 -27.72 2.27 6.03
N HIS A 382 -29.04 2.14 6.21
CA HIS A 382 -29.65 1.52 7.40
C HIS A 382 -29.47 0.00 7.45
N ARG A 383 -29.23 -0.66 6.30
CA ARG A 383 -29.03 -2.12 6.24
C ARG A 383 -27.77 -2.51 7.04
N ARG A 384 -27.78 -3.72 7.60
CA ARG A 384 -26.61 -4.28 8.28
C ARG A 384 -25.44 -4.41 7.32
N TYR A 385 -25.69 -4.91 6.12
CA TYR A 385 -24.68 -5.18 5.10
C TYR A 385 -24.83 -4.22 3.90
N SER A 386 -24.35 -3.02 4.04
CA SER A 386 -24.36 -2.00 2.96
C SER A 386 -23.04 -1.96 2.18
N PHE A 387 -21.95 -2.49 2.73
CA PHE A 387 -20.61 -2.45 2.13
C PHE A 387 -20.58 -2.93 0.67
N CYS A 388 -21.16 -4.11 0.39
CA CYS A 388 -21.09 -4.68 -0.95
C CYS A 388 -21.78 -3.80 -2.00
N VAL A 389 -22.92 -3.19 -1.66
CA VAL A 389 -23.64 -2.29 -2.57
C VAL A 389 -22.91 -0.95 -2.72
N LEU A 390 -22.40 -0.40 -1.63
CA LEU A 390 -21.56 0.81 -1.67
C LEU A 390 -20.31 0.60 -2.52
N LYS A 391 -19.70 -0.60 -2.46
CA LYS A 391 -18.57 -0.96 -3.32
C LYS A 391 -18.97 -1.01 -4.79
N VAL A 392 -20.15 -1.57 -5.13
CA VAL A 392 -20.68 -1.55 -6.49
C VAL A 392 -20.91 -0.11 -7.00
N LEU A 393 -21.44 0.78 -6.16
CA LEU A 393 -21.61 2.19 -6.49
C LEU A 393 -20.25 2.91 -6.66
N PHE A 394 -19.26 2.53 -5.87
CA PHE A 394 -17.90 3.04 -6.01
C PHE A 394 -17.27 2.58 -7.33
N ASP A 395 -17.28 1.28 -7.61
CA ASP A 395 -16.66 0.70 -8.80
C ASP A 395 -17.33 1.16 -10.11
N SER A 396 -18.63 1.46 -10.06
CA SER A 396 -19.38 2.05 -11.18
C SER A 396 -19.19 3.57 -11.33
N LEU A 397 -18.46 4.21 -10.41
CA LEU A 397 -18.24 5.65 -10.30
C LEU A 397 -19.50 6.48 -9.96
N LEU A 398 -20.59 5.84 -9.52
CA LEU A 398 -21.82 6.54 -9.15
C LEU A 398 -21.82 7.09 -7.74
N LEU A 399 -21.00 6.54 -6.84
CA LEU A 399 -20.93 7.02 -5.46
C LEU A 399 -20.52 8.51 -5.39
N LYS A 400 -19.59 8.95 -6.26
CA LYS A 400 -19.16 10.35 -6.35
C LYS A 400 -20.26 11.34 -6.77
N GLU A 401 -21.29 10.84 -7.44
CA GLU A 401 -22.42 11.66 -7.86
C GLU A 401 -23.45 11.76 -6.73
N LEU A 402 -23.66 10.69 -5.96
CA LEU A 402 -24.47 10.68 -4.76
C LEU A 402 -23.86 11.52 -3.64
N ILE A 403 -22.56 11.38 -3.45
CA ILE A 403 -21.76 12.10 -2.47
C ILE A 403 -20.70 12.91 -3.22
N LYS A 404 -21.01 14.13 -3.64
CA LYS A 404 -20.11 14.96 -4.47
C LYS A 404 -18.73 15.20 -3.84
N ALA A 405 -18.66 15.26 -2.51
CA ALA A 405 -17.40 15.36 -1.79
C ALA A 405 -16.47 14.15 -2.02
N TYR A 406 -17.03 13.04 -2.54
CA TYR A 406 -16.25 11.84 -2.84
C TYR A 406 -15.53 11.89 -4.20
N ALA A 407 -15.89 12.82 -5.09
CA ALA A 407 -15.30 12.91 -6.43
C ALA A 407 -13.76 13.10 -6.41
N PRO A 408 -13.17 14.00 -5.61
CA PRO A 408 -11.73 14.17 -5.53
C PRO A 408 -11.02 13.02 -4.80
N LEU A 409 -11.75 12.17 -4.07
CA LEU A 409 -11.19 11.11 -3.23
C LEU A 409 -10.87 9.82 -3.98
N TYR A 410 -11.46 9.61 -5.17
CA TYR A 410 -11.22 8.38 -5.91
C TYR A 410 -9.72 8.15 -6.12
N PHE A 411 -9.23 7.07 -5.47
CA PHE A 411 -7.82 6.69 -5.48
C PHE A 411 -6.86 7.79 -4.99
N LEU A 412 -7.33 8.70 -4.12
CA LEU A 412 -6.47 9.72 -3.54
C LEU A 412 -5.42 9.06 -2.64
N PRO A 413 -4.14 9.25 -2.94
CA PRO A 413 -3.07 8.62 -2.16
C PRO A 413 -3.12 9.03 -0.69
N ASP A 414 -2.77 8.08 0.16
CA ASP A 414 -2.56 8.25 1.60
C ASP A 414 -1.11 7.90 1.95
N GLU A 415 -0.33 8.88 2.37
CA GLU A 415 1.08 8.67 2.70
C GLU A 415 1.30 7.75 3.91
N GLU A 416 0.30 7.62 4.75
CA GLU A 416 0.35 6.85 6.00
C GLU A 416 -0.24 5.43 5.87
N SER A 417 -0.75 5.05 4.69
CA SER A 417 -1.44 3.78 4.49
C SER A 417 -0.94 3.00 3.27
N ILE A 418 -1.22 1.70 3.26
CA ILE A 418 -0.95 0.81 2.11
C ILE A 418 -1.94 1.10 0.97
N TYR A 419 -3.15 1.53 1.29
CA TYR A 419 -4.24 1.78 0.34
C TYR A 419 -4.56 3.27 0.25
N SER A 420 -5.28 3.69 -0.79
CA SER A 420 -5.80 5.05 -0.93
C SER A 420 -6.82 5.39 0.16
N ARG A 421 -7.07 6.68 0.37
CA ARG A 421 -7.99 7.16 1.43
C ARG A 421 -9.39 6.59 1.31
N ASP A 422 -9.94 6.55 0.11
CA ASP A 422 -11.26 5.99 -0.18
C ASP A 422 -11.30 4.47 0.04
N GLU A 423 -10.28 3.73 -0.39
CA GLU A 423 -10.21 2.29 -0.16
C GLU A 423 -10.02 1.95 1.32
N ASN A 424 -9.27 2.77 2.06
CA ASN A 424 -9.17 2.66 3.52
C ASN A 424 -10.54 2.80 4.19
N ALA A 425 -11.35 3.78 3.77
CA ALA A 425 -12.70 3.94 4.30
C ALA A 425 -13.57 2.71 4.03
N PHE A 426 -13.46 2.12 2.84
CA PHE A 426 -14.17 0.87 2.51
C PHE A 426 -13.70 -0.33 3.33
N LEU A 427 -12.40 -0.45 3.61
CA LEU A 427 -11.88 -1.51 4.48
C LEU A 427 -12.44 -1.38 5.91
N VAL A 428 -12.44 -0.15 6.44
CA VAL A 428 -13.00 0.14 7.76
C VAL A 428 -14.50 -0.13 7.78
N LEU A 429 -15.24 0.28 6.75
CA LEU A 429 -16.68 0.01 6.65
C LEU A 429 -16.99 -1.48 6.65
N LYS A 430 -16.22 -2.28 5.90
CA LYS A 430 -16.35 -3.75 5.87
C LYS A 430 -16.12 -4.35 7.25
N GLU A 431 -15.07 -3.93 7.94
CA GLU A 431 -14.78 -4.43 9.29
C GLU A 431 -15.80 -3.93 10.32
N PHE A 432 -16.31 -2.68 10.18
CA PHE A 432 -17.38 -2.15 11.02
C PHE A 432 -18.64 -3.03 10.94
N GLU A 433 -19.09 -3.37 9.74
CA GLU A 433 -20.27 -4.25 9.54
C GLU A 433 -20.06 -5.63 10.15
N LYS A 434 -18.85 -6.19 10.05
CA LYS A 434 -18.49 -7.47 10.70
C LYS A 434 -18.52 -7.36 12.24
N GLN A 435 -18.08 -6.25 12.81
CA GLN A 435 -17.99 -6.04 14.26
C GLN A 435 -19.29 -5.52 14.90
N MET A 436 -20.31 -5.15 14.12
CA MET A 436 -21.58 -4.61 14.63
C MET A 436 -22.27 -5.51 15.65
N SER A 437 -22.08 -6.83 15.59
CA SER A 437 -22.66 -7.80 16.54
C SER A 437 -21.73 -8.14 17.70
N ASN A 438 -20.41 -7.91 17.56
CA ASN A 438 -19.39 -8.39 18.49
C ASN A 438 -19.03 -7.34 19.54
N LEU A 439 -19.00 -6.05 19.16
CA LEU A 439 -18.66 -4.97 20.07
C LEU A 439 -19.93 -4.40 20.70
N GLU A 440 -20.06 -4.56 22.03
CA GLU A 440 -21.25 -4.16 22.76
C GLU A 440 -21.61 -2.68 22.57
N ILE A 441 -20.63 -1.78 22.59
CA ILE A 441 -20.86 -0.36 22.38
C ILE A 441 -21.45 -0.07 20.99
N ILE A 442 -21.04 -0.79 19.95
CA ILE A 442 -21.57 -0.66 18.59
C ILE A 442 -22.94 -1.34 18.46
N LYS A 443 -23.10 -2.50 19.10
CA LYS A 443 -24.38 -3.21 19.14
C LYS A 443 -25.50 -2.34 19.71
N ASN A 444 -25.21 -1.58 20.77
CA ASN A 444 -26.15 -0.71 21.50
C ASN A 444 -26.44 0.63 20.79
N LEU A 445 -25.80 0.93 19.66
CA LEU A 445 -26.19 2.07 18.84
C LEU A 445 -27.56 1.82 18.18
N SER A 446 -28.38 2.85 18.09
CA SER A 446 -29.62 2.83 17.32
C SER A 446 -29.36 2.61 15.83
N SER A 447 -30.38 2.20 15.07
CA SER A 447 -30.26 2.07 13.62
C SER A 447 -29.83 3.35 12.92
N GLN A 448 -30.33 4.51 13.39
CA GLN A 448 -29.92 5.82 12.86
C GLN A 448 -28.46 6.15 13.17
N GLU A 449 -28.00 5.83 14.38
CA GLU A 449 -26.60 6.03 14.76
C GLU A 449 -25.64 5.11 14.00
N LYS A 450 -26.02 3.84 13.77
CA LYS A 450 -25.24 2.93 12.92
C LYS A 450 -25.14 3.44 11.49
N MET A 451 -26.24 3.93 10.94
CA MET A 451 -26.27 4.53 9.61
C MET A 451 -25.36 5.75 9.52
N ILE A 452 -25.45 6.69 10.49
CA ILE A 452 -24.64 7.90 10.48
C ILE A 452 -23.15 7.60 10.69
N VAL A 453 -22.80 6.56 11.47
CA VAL A 453 -21.41 6.11 11.62
C VAL A 453 -20.85 5.60 10.30
N LYS A 454 -21.61 4.82 9.52
CA LYS A 454 -21.20 4.38 8.18
C LYS A 454 -20.91 5.58 7.26
N LEU A 455 -21.80 6.58 7.29
CA LEU A 455 -21.61 7.82 6.54
C LEU A 455 -20.35 8.57 7.02
N SER A 456 -20.12 8.61 8.33
CA SER A 456 -18.93 9.23 8.93
C SER A 456 -17.63 8.52 8.53
N ILE A 457 -17.61 7.18 8.48
CA ILE A 457 -16.47 6.39 7.99
C ILE A 457 -16.15 6.76 6.53
N LEU A 458 -17.18 6.83 5.67
CA LEU A 458 -16.96 7.21 4.26
C LEU A 458 -16.44 8.65 4.14
N MET A 459 -17.03 9.58 4.90
CA MET A 459 -16.68 11.00 4.80
C MET A 459 -15.36 11.36 5.50
N SER A 460 -14.91 10.55 6.46
CA SER A 460 -13.60 10.75 7.12
C SER A 460 -12.42 10.61 6.16
N ALA A 461 -12.62 9.97 5.02
CA ALA A 461 -11.64 9.88 3.93
C ALA A 461 -11.43 11.23 3.20
N SER A 462 -12.24 12.26 3.49
CA SER A 462 -12.18 13.56 2.80
C SER A 462 -10.76 14.14 2.78
N ASN A 463 -10.42 14.82 1.68
CA ASN A 463 -9.16 15.55 1.53
C ASN A 463 -9.20 16.95 2.17
N GLU A 464 -10.32 17.30 2.83
CA GLU A 464 -10.46 18.59 3.50
C GLU A 464 -9.63 18.62 4.79
N GLU A 465 -8.56 19.37 4.78
CA GLU A 465 -7.72 19.59 5.95
C GLU A 465 -8.37 20.57 6.94
N ASN A 466 -9.31 21.39 6.45
CA ASN A 466 -10.03 22.34 7.26
C ASN A 466 -11.30 21.69 7.86
N GLU A 467 -11.32 21.52 9.18
CA GLU A 467 -12.47 20.96 9.91
C GLU A 467 -13.77 21.72 9.64
N VAL A 468 -13.73 23.04 9.46
CA VAL A 468 -14.92 23.86 9.17
C VAL A 468 -15.48 23.54 7.78
N SER A 469 -14.63 23.38 6.79
CA SER A 469 -15.03 23.01 5.44
C SER A 469 -15.65 21.62 5.42
N LEU A 470 -14.99 20.63 6.05
CA LEU A 470 -15.51 19.27 6.16
C LEU A 470 -16.86 19.23 6.91
N ALA A 471 -16.99 19.99 8.00
CA ALA A 471 -18.25 20.10 8.74
C ALA A 471 -19.39 20.65 7.87
N ASN A 472 -19.13 21.66 7.06
CA ASN A 472 -20.12 22.24 6.15
C ASN A 472 -20.54 21.25 5.06
N ILE A 473 -19.58 20.52 4.46
CA ILE A 473 -19.85 19.47 3.47
C ILE A 473 -20.68 18.34 4.09
N TYR A 474 -20.30 17.90 5.29
CA TYR A 474 -21.02 16.83 6.00
C TYR A 474 -22.46 17.24 6.36
N ARG A 475 -22.66 18.44 6.90
CA ARG A 475 -23.98 18.98 7.20
C ARG A 475 -24.85 19.12 5.94
N ALA A 476 -24.27 19.61 4.85
CA ALA A 476 -24.98 19.72 3.58
C ALA A 476 -25.46 18.36 3.04
N LEU A 477 -24.63 17.31 3.18
CA LEU A 477 -25.01 15.94 2.82
C LEU A 477 -26.11 15.40 3.74
N CYS A 478 -25.94 15.55 5.06
CA CYS A 478 -26.95 15.12 6.04
C CYS A 478 -28.30 15.80 5.82
N ASN A 479 -28.33 17.11 5.52
CA ASN A 479 -29.56 17.84 5.19
C ASN A 479 -30.26 17.26 3.96
N LYS A 480 -29.51 16.91 2.89
CA LYS A 480 -30.07 16.23 1.72
C LYS A 480 -30.67 14.86 2.03
N LEU A 481 -30.09 14.17 3.00
CA LEU A 481 -30.57 12.87 3.50
C LEU A 481 -31.65 13.01 4.58
N ASN A 482 -32.13 14.21 4.88
CA ASN A 482 -33.07 14.49 5.97
C ASN A 482 -32.59 13.92 7.32
N ILE A 483 -31.33 14.21 7.68
CA ILE A 483 -30.72 13.85 8.96
C ILE A 483 -30.42 15.15 9.71
N GLN A 484 -30.97 15.28 10.91
CA GLN A 484 -30.88 16.51 11.73
C GLN A 484 -30.74 16.16 13.22
N GLY A 485 -30.56 17.19 14.05
CA GLY A 485 -30.55 17.08 15.52
C GLY A 485 -29.33 16.35 16.05
N GLU A 486 -29.52 15.64 17.17
CA GLU A 486 -28.44 14.95 17.89
C GLU A 486 -27.70 13.89 17.07
N VAL A 487 -28.42 13.21 16.17
CA VAL A 487 -27.81 12.18 15.29
C VAL A 487 -26.83 12.81 14.32
N LEU A 488 -27.16 14.00 13.77
CA LEU A 488 -26.24 14.73 12.89
C LEU A 488 -24.98 15.17 13.67
N GLU A 489 -25.13 15.78 14.83
CA GLU A 489 -23.99 16.24 15.63
C GLU A 489 -23.14 15.08 16.14
N PHE A 490 -23.73 13.95 16.48
CA PHE A 490 -22.99 12.72 16.79
C PHE A 490 -22.15 12.24 15.58
N GLY A 491 -22.79 12.12 14.41
CA GLY A 491 -22.08 11.71 13.21
C GLY A 491 -20.98 12.68 12.79
N LEU A 492 -21.22 13.99 12.91
CA LEU A 492 -20.25 15.02 12.62
C LEU A 492 -18.99 14.87 13.50
N LYS A 493 -19.16 14.66 14.80
CA LYS A 493 -18.03 14.41 15.71
C LYS A 493 -17.25 13.16 15.33
N MET A 494 -17.93 12.07 14.96
CA MET A 494 -17.28 10.84 14.50
C MET A 494 -16.53 11.07 13.19
N CYS A 495 -17.06 11.87 12.26
CA CYS A 495 -16.42 12.18 10.99
C CYS A 495 -15.17 13.06 11.18
N LEU A 496 -15.29 14.18 11.88
CA LEU A 496 -14.20 15.15 12.06
C LEU A 496 -13.03 14.58 12.85
N HIS A 497 -13.32 13.74 13.84
CA HIS A 497 -12.33 13.23 14.78
C HIS A 497 -12.02 11.73 14.57
N PHE A 498 -12.34 11.18 13.39
CA PHE A 498 -12.22 9.74 13.11
C PHE A 498 -10.84 9.18 13.42
N ASN A 499 -9.77 9.90 13.04
CA ASN A 499 -8.39 9.48 13.24
C ASN A 499 -7.76 10.00 14.56
N LEU A 500 -8.48 10.81 15.35
CA LEU A 500 -7.92 11.55 16.48
C LEU A 500 -7.23 10.66 17.52
N MET A 501 -7.86 9.54 17.93
CA MET A 501 -7.24 8.64 18.91
C MET A 501 -5.99 7.95 18.31
N ARG A 502 -6.04 7.54 17.05
CA ARG A 502 -4.89 6.97 16.36
C ARG A 502 -3.74 7.96 16.29
N GLU A 503 -4.01 9.19 15.89
CA GLU A 503 -3.00 10.27 15.83
C GLU A 503 -2.38 10.55 17.19
N PHE A 504 -3.18 10.56 18.25
CA PHE A 504 -2.67 10.75 19.61
C PHE A 504 -1.78 9.59 20.06
N ILE A 505 -2.18 8.35 19.76
CA ILE A 505 -1.35 7.18 20.06
C ILE A 505 -0.04 7.21 19.28
N GLU A 506 -0.07 7.61 18.03
CA GLU A 506 1.11 7.59 17.15
C GLU A 506 2.04 8.79 17.38
N LYS A 507 1.49 9.97 17.70
CA LYS A 507 2.23 11.25 17.66
C LYS A 507 2.37 11.94 19.01
N GLU A 508 1.54 11.59 20.02
CA GLU A 508 1.43 12.35 21.26
C GLU A 508 1.65 11.48 22.51
N ASP A 509 1.96 12.10 23.64
CA ASP A 509 1.93 11.39 24.93
C ASP A 509 0.49 11.31 25.46
N ILE A 510 -0.10 10.11 25.39
CA ILE A 510 -1.49 9.82 25.81
C ILE A 510 -1.73 9.99 27.33
N TYR A 511 -0.70 10.26 28.10
CA TYR A 511 -0.79 10.56 29.52
C TYR A 511 -0.70 12.07 29.80
N ASN A 512 -0.43 12.86 28.76
CA ASN A 512 -0.36 14.33 28.89
C ASN A 512 -1.77 14.91 29.08
N GLU A 513 -1.93 15.73 30.10
CA GLU A 513 -3.16 16.45 30.46
C GLU A 513 -3.79 17.19 29.28
N THR A 514 -2.95 17.90 28.50
CA THR A 514 -3.40 18.68 27.33
C THR A 514 -4.04 17.78 26.26
N ILE A 515 -3.45 16.62 26.01
CA ILE A 515 -3.94 15.66 25.00
C ILE A 515 -5.28 15.04 25.45
N ILE A 516 -5.37 14.67 26.73
CA ILE A 516 -6.60 14.11 27.29
C ILE A 516 -7.72 15.17 27.26
N THR A 517 -7.42 16.41 27.68
CA THR A 517 -8.37 17.52 27.63
C THR A 517 -8.83 17.84 26.21
N ALA A 518 -7.92 17.81 25.22
CA ALA A 518 -8.27 17.98 23.81
C ALA A 518 -9.24 16.90 23.32
N LEU A 519 -9.02 15.64 23.71
CA LEU A 519 -9.92 14.52 23.35
C LEU A 519 -11.31 14.72 23.99
N ILE A 520 -11.36 15.04 25.26
CA ILE A 520 -12.59 15.26 26.03
C ILE A 520 -13.39 16.42 25.44
N SER A 521 -12.75 17.57 25.20
CA SER A 521 -13.41 18.78 24.68
C SER A 521 -13.97 18.59 23.27
N ARG A 522 -13.23 17.93 22.40
CA ARG A 522 -13.67 17.68 21.01
C ARG A 522 -14.85 16.72 20.93
N LEU A 523 -14.89 15.69 21.74
CA LEU A 523 -15.96 14.69 21.75
C LEU A 523 -17.14 15.05 22.64
N GLY A 524 -16.92 15.79 23.74
CA GLY A 524 -17.92 16.40 24.60
C GLY A 524 -18.59 15.48 25.63
N ASN A 525 -18.56 14.15 25.46
CA ASN A 525 -19.10 13.20 26.43
C ASN A 525 -18.43 11.84 26.37
N ALA A 526 -18.53 11.07 27.44
CA ALA A 526 -17.93 9.75 27.61
C ALA A 526 -18.43 8.70 26.59
N ARG A 527 -19.71 8.80 26.15
CA ARG A 527 -20.27 7.91 25.14
C ARG A 527 -19.58 8.07 23.79
N ASN A 528 -19.38 9.29 23.35
CA ASN A 528 -18.69 9.59 22.08
C ASN A 528 -17.24 9.09 22.10
N VAL A 529 -16.55 9.23 23.24
CA VAL A 529 -15.18 8.70 23.40
C VAL A 529 -15.17 7.18 23.30
N LYS A 530 -16.11 6.47 23.93
CA LYS A 530 -16.24 5.01 23.82
C LYS A 530 -16.55 4.56 22.39
N VAL A 531 -17.39 5.29 21.67
CA VAL A 531 -17.69 4.96 20.25
C VAL A 531 -16.46 5.21 19.38
N LEU A 532 -15.76 6.34 19.56
CA LEU A 532 -14.55 6.62 18.78
C LEU A 532 -13.44 5.60 19.09
N HIS A 533 -13.30 5.16 20.35
CA HIS A 533 -12.41 4.06 20.73
C HIS A 533 -12.72 2.79 19.93
N ALA A 534 -14.00 2.39 19.88
CA ALA A 534 -14.42 1.22 19.11
C ALA A 534 -14.17 1.38 17.60
N LEU A 535 -14.38 2.58 17.05
CA LEU A 535 -14.07 2.86 15.64
C LEU A 535 -12.57 2.82 15.36
N THR A 536 -11.74 3.34 16.27
CA THR A 536 -10.27 3.25 16.16
C THR A 536 -9.79 1.79 16.23
N PHE A 537 -10.37 0.98 17.11
CA PHE A 537 -10.13 -0.46 17.20
C PHE A 537 -10.51 -1.18 15.89
N ILE A 538 -11.67 -0.88 15.32
CA ILE A 538 -12.15 -1.42 14.05
C ILE A 538 -11.22 -1.02 12.90
N SER A 539 -10.81 0.25 12.88
CA SER A 539 -9.87 0.78 11.88
C SER A 539 -8.51 0.06 11.96
N ALA A 540 -7.97 -0.12 13.15
CA ALA A 540 -6.72 -0.85 13.38
C ALA A 540 -6.81 -2.30 12.87
N LYS A 541 -7.90 -3.00 13.16
CA LYS A 541 -8.16 -4.36 12.63
C LYS A 541 -8.26 -4.37 11.10
N ALA A 542 -8.97 -3.39 10.51
CA ALA A 542 -9.13 -3.28 9.07
C ALA A 542 -7.78 -3.11 8.35
N PHE A 543 -6.83 -2.42 8.98
CA PHE A 543 -5.48 -2.20 8.45
C PHE A 543 -4.48 -3.31 8.82
N GLY A 544 -4.91 -4.32 9.57
CA GLY A 544 -4.06 -5.42 10.00
C GLY A 544 -3.01 -5.00 11.04
N ILE A 545 -3.28 -3.97 11.82
CA ILE A 545 -2.43 -3.57 12.94
C ILE A 545 -2.58 -4.63 14.04
N ASN A 546 -1.54 -5.40 14.26
CA ASN A 546 -1.50 -6.48 15.26
C ASN A 546 -0.62 -6.15 16.47
N GLU A 547 -0.05 -4.95 16.52
CA GLU A 547 0.84 -4.52 17.59
C GLU A 547 0.11 -4.39 18.92
N HIS A 548 0.49 -5.21 19.89
CA HIS A 548 -0.09 -5.19 21.23
C HIS A 548 0.03 -3.82 21.91
N PHE A 549 1.15 -3.11 21.66
CA PHE A 549 1.38 -1.76 22.13
C PHE A 549 0.28 -0.79 21.71
N PHE A 550 -0.16 -0.86 20.45
CA PHE A 550 -1.23 0.03 19.96
C PHE A 550 -2.53 -0.17 20.74
N TYR A 551 -2.97 -1.41 20.91
CA TYR A 551 -4.23 -1.71 21.61
C TYR A 551 -4.15 -1.35 23.09
N LYS A 552 -3.01 -1.63 23.74
CA LYS A 552 -2.77 -1.23 25.14
C LYS A 552 -2.82 0.30 25.29
N SER A 553 -2.23 1.03 24.37
CA SER A 553 -2.25 2.51 24.36
C SER A 553 -3.65 3.05 24.08
N LEU A 554 -4.42 2.39 23.21
CA LEU A 554 -5.81 2.75 22.91
C LEU A 554 -6.70 2.61 24.15
N ASP A 555 -6.58 1.49 24.88
CA ASP A 555 -7.32 1.26 26.13
C ASP A 555 -6.88 2.22 27.23
N ALA A 556 -5.59 2.54 27.35
CA ALA A 556 -5.09 3.51 28.30
C ALA A 556 -5.60 4.93 28.00
N LEU A 557 -5.64 5.34 26.73
CA LEU A 557 -6.21 6.63 26.34
C LEU A 557 -7.69 6.73 26.66
N LEU A 558 -8.46 5.67 26.43
CA LEU A 558 -9.86 5.59 26.84
C LEU A 558 -9.99 5.75 28.36
N GLY A 559 -9.23 4.98 29.15
CA GLY A 559 -9.26 5.04 30.60
C GLY A 559 -8.94 6.43 31.14
N ASN A 560 -7.91 7.07 30.61
CA ASN A 560 -7.52 8.44 30.97
C ASN A 560 -8.62 9.45 30.65
N ALA A 561 -9.26 9.35 29.49
CA ALA A 561 -10.35 10.24 29.10
C ALA A 561 -11.60 10.05 29.96
N LEU A 562 -11.98 8.82 30.31
CA LEU A 562 -13.11 8.53 31.18
C LEU A 562 -12.87 9.06 32.59
N ALA A 563 -11.68 8.86 33.14
CA ALA A 563 -11.32 9.42 34.45
C ALA A 563 -11.38 10.96 34.45
N GLY A 564 -11.00 11.62 33.34
CA GLY A 564 -11.10 13.07 33.19
C GLY A 564 -12.55 13.59 33.14
N PHE A 565 -13.51 12.80 32.66
CA PHE A 565 -14.93 13.16 32.73
C PHE A 565 -15.51 13.02 34.15
N GLU A 566 -14.99 12.10 34.95
CA GLU A 566 -15.46 11.90 36.34
C GLU A 566 -14.95 13.00 37.25
N ASN A 567 -13.68 13.39 37.09
CA ASN A 567 -13.07 14.48 37.87
C ASN A 567 -11.93 15.12 37.08
N ALA A 568 -12.02 16.43 36.82
CA ALA A 568 -11.00 17.20 36.11
C ALA A 568 -9.64 17.25 36.86
N GLU A 569 -9.62 17.10 38.18
CA GLU A 569 -8.36 16.99 38.95
C GLU A 569 -7.53 15.74 38.57
N PHE A 570 -8.18 14.69 38.01
CA PHE A 570 -7.45 13.53 37.52
C PHE A 570 -6.58 13.80 36.26
N LEU A 571 -6.72 14.96 35.65
CA LEU A 571 -5.90 15.34 34.50
C LEU A 571 -4.51 15.83 34.95
N ASP A 572 -4.39 16.37 36.18
CA ASP A 572 -3.10 16.80 36.72
C ASP A 572 -2.20 15.59 37.08
N GLU A 573 -0.98 15.60 36.54
CA GLU A 573 -0.01 14.51 36.70
C GLU A 573 0.36 14.30 38.18
N SER A 574 0.55 15.38 38.92
CA SER A 574 0.92 15.30 40.34
C SER A 574 -0.21 14.70 41.18
N THR A 575 -1.45 15.08 40.93
CA THR A 575 -2.64 14.54 41.58
C THR A 575 -2.82 13.05 41.29
N ARG A 576 -2.61 12.65 40.06
CA ARG A 576 -2.65 11.22 39.64
C ARG A 576 -1.59 10.40 40.35
N ARG A 577 -0.36 10.93 40.46
CA ARG A 577 0.72 10.28 41.24
C ARG A 577 0.32 10.09 42.68
N VAL A 578 -0.08 11.17 43.38
CA VAL A 578 -0.45 11.10 44.80
C VAL A 578 -1.53 10.06 45.06
N LYS A 579 -2.55 10.01 44.25
CA LYS A 579 -3.65 9.04 44.41
C LYS A 579 -3.19 7.61 44.15
N LYS A 580 -2.40 7.37 43.13
CA LYS A 580 -1.84 6.04 42.85
C LYS A 580 -0.85 5.61 43.91
N GLU A 581 -0.04 6.50 44.43
CA GLU A 581 0.89 6.25 45.55
C GLU A 581 0.15 5.90 46.84
N GLN A 582 -0.95 6.60 47.17
CA GLN A 582 -1.80 6.23 48.31
C GLN A 582 -2.38 4.81 48.20
N THR A 583 -2.78 4.40 46.98
CA THR A 583 -3.28 3.06 46.72
C THR A 583 -2.14 2.04 46.77
N LEU A 584 -0.99 2.36 46.22
CA LEU A 584 0.22 1.52 46.26
C LEU A 584 0.65 1.22 47.72
N LYS A 585 0.66 2.24 48.59
CA LYS A 585 1.01 2.10 50.03
C LYS A 585 0.08 1.14 50.78
N ARG A 586 -1.12 0.93 50.28
CA ARG A 586 -2.09 -0.03 50.86
C ARG A 586 -2.03 -1.40 50.18
N SER A 587 -1.28 -1.56 49.11
CA SER A 587 -1.16 -2.82 48.37
C SER A 587 -0.31 -3.83 49.13
N ARG A 588 -0.64 -5.10 49.00
CA ARG A 588 0.09 -6.20 49.63
C ARG A 588 1.55 -6.25 49.22
N VAL A 589 1.83 -6.04 47.91
CA VAL A 589 3.19 -6.08 47.37
C VAL A 589 4.10 -4.98 47.90
N PHE A 590 3.54 -3.82 48.26
CA PHE A 590 4.29 -2.74 48.89
C PHE A 590 4.50 -3.02 50.42
N LEU A 591 3.50 -3.54 51.10
CA LEU A 591 3.58 -3.84 52.54
C LEU A 591 4.54 -5.00 52.85
N GLU A 592 4.77 -5.91 51.91
CA GLU A 592 5.75 -7.00 52.00
C GLU A 592 7.19 -6.51 51.83
N CYS A 593 7.43 -5.25 51.45
CA CYS A 593 8.77 -4.65 51.30
C CYS A 593 9.29 -4.20 52.68
N ASP A 594 10.63 -4.25 52.85
CA ASP A 594 11.28 -3.62 54.01
C ASP A 594 11.12 -2.09 53.99
N SER A 595 11.26 -1.47 55.15
CA SER A 595 11.05 -0.03 55.34
C SER A 595 11.94 0.83 54.47
N TYR A 596 13.17 0.39 54.20
CA TYR A 596 14.10 1.08 53.35
C TYR A 596 13.63 1.11 51.88
N LEU A 597 13.19 -0.01 51.39
CA LEU A 597 12.65 -0.11 50.02
C LEU A 597 11.32 0.66 49.87
N GLN A 598 10.46 0.62 50.87
CA GLN A 598 9.24 1.44 50.90
C GLN A 598 9.56 2.93 50.79
N ASP A 599 10.55 3.38 51.53
CA ASP A 599 11.03 4.78 51.46
C ASP A 599 11.55 5.10 50.08
N LYS A 600 12.43 4.31 49.50
CA LYS A 600 12.95 4.50 48.13
C LYS A 600 11.86 4.55 47.07
N ILE A 601 10.83 3.69 47.14
CA ILE A 601 9.69 3.70 46.23
C ILE A 601 8.94 5.02 46.28
N THR A 602 8.75 5.57 47.47
CA THR A 602 8.05 6.89 47.62
C THR A 602 8.87 8.05 47.10
N HIS A 603 10.20 7.92 47.03
CA HIS A 603 11.14 8.92 46.51
C HIS A 603 11.51 8.71 45.04
N ILE A 604 10.83 7.82 44.30
CA ILE A 604 11.00 7.71 42.84
C ILE A 604 10.70 9.08 42.23
N GLN A 605 11.64 9.60 41.46
CA GLN A 605 11.54 10.95 40.88
C GLN A 605 10.48 11.05 39.79
N SER A 606 10.34 10.02 38.95
CA SER A 606 9.43 10.01 37.83
C SER A 606 7.96 9.79 38.24
N ASN A 607 7.11 10.79 38.06
CA ASN A 607 5.68 10.68 38.25
C ASN A 607 5.07 9.67 37.27
N LEU A 608 5.51 9.75 36.01
CA LEU A 608 5.03 8.88 34.93
C LEU A 608 5.36 7.41 35.18
N PHE A 609 6.49 7.10 35.84
CA PHE A 609 6.80 5.72 36.21
C PHE A 609 5.76 5.14 37.14
N ILE A 610 5.39 5.87 38.19
CA ILE A 610 4.38 5.46 39.15
C ILE A 610 3.01 5.33 38.47
N ILE A 611 2.64 6.30 37.62
CA ILE A 611 1.33 6.34 36.95
C ILE A 611 1.19 5.17 35.93
N LYS A 612 2.21 4.92 35.14
CA LYS A 612 2.16 3.98 33.99
C LYS A 612 2.30 2.50 34.35
N ASN A 613 2.89 2.16 35.51
CA ASN A 613 3.22 0.79 35.86
C ASN A 613 2.26 0.17 36.90
N SER A 614 2.12 -1.16 36.90
CA SER A 614 1.41 -1.88 37.97
C SER A 614 2.19 -1.82 39.31
N PHE A 615 1.52 -2.14 40.41
CA PHE A 615 2.17 -2.13 41.71
C PHE A 615 3.29 -3.17 41.82
N GLU A 616 3.05 -4.36 41.22
CA GLU A 616 4.04 -5.42 41.12
C GLU A 616 5.28 -4.96 40.38
N LYS A 617 5.08 -4.28 39.23
CA LYS A 617 6.18 -3.77 38.41
C LYS A 617 6.96 -2.66 39.10
N ILE A 618 6.27 -1.75 39.80
CA ILE A 618 6.94 -0.69 40.56
C ILE A 618 7.87 -1.29 41.62
N VAL A 619 7.38 -2.29 42.38
CA VAL A 619 8.17 -2.94 43.42
C VAL A 619 9.30 -3.79 42.85
N GLU A 620 9.05 -4.54 41.76
CA GLU A 620 10.07 -5.32 41.05
C GLU A 620 11.23 -4.46 40.56
N VAL A 621 10.93 -3.35 39.88
CA VAL A 621 11.95 -2.43 39.35
C VAL A 621 12.71 -1.76 40.51
N ALA A 622 12.03 -1.36 41.58
CA ALA A 622 12.65 -0.74 42.73
C ALA A 622 13.61 -1.73 43.47
N LYS A 623 13.20 -3.02 43.63
CA LYS A 623 14.10 -4.06 44.16
C LYS A 623 15.33 -4.23 43.27
N CYS A 624 15.11 -4.33 41.96
CA CYS A 624 16.18 -4.46 40.98
C CYS A 624 17.16 -3.27 41.06
N ALA A 625 16.60 -2.04 41.13
CA ALA A 625 17.40 -0.81 41.24
C ALA A 625 18.22 -0.75 42.51
N ARG A 626 17.72 -1.24 43.64
CA ARG A 626 18.45 -1.34 44.90
C ARG A 626 19.65 -2.30 44.80
N GLU A 627 19.45 -3.45 44.15
CA GLU A 627 20.44 -4.56 44.20
C GLU A 627 21.47 -4.47 43.08
N ASN A 628 21.21 -3.74 42.00
CA ASN A 628 22.03 -3.76 40.79
C ASN A 628 22.36 -2.36 40.30
N ASP A 629 23.61 -2.13 39.89
CA ASP A 629 23.98 -0.94 39.11
C ASP A 629 23.66 -1.04 37.65
N PHE A 630 23.56 -2.24 37.12
CA PHE A 630 23.08 -2.54 35.77
C PHE A 630 22.49 -3.93 35.75
N LYS A 631 21.27 -4.02 35.25
CA LYS A 631 20.59 -5.28 34.99
C LYS A 631 19.57 -5.08 33.89
N PHE A 632 19.49 -6.05 32.97
CA PHE A 632 18.46 -6.07 31.95
C PHE A 632 17.71 -7.41 31.93
N TRP A 633 16.50 -7.42 31.38
CA TRP A 633 15.74 -8.60 31.09
C TRP A 633 14.95 -8.43 29.80
N LEU A 634 14.72 -9.56 29.17
CA LEU A 634 14.03 -9.65 27.88
C LEU A 634 12.73 -10.39 28.10
N ASP A 635 11.63 -9.78 27.66
CA ASP A 635 10.29 -10.38 27.65
C ASP A 635 9.79 -10.59 26.23
N ASN A 636 8.94 -11.59 26.01
CA ASN A 636 8.47 -11.97 24.68
C ASN A 636 7.04 -12.54 24.73
N ASP A 637 6.18 -12.01 25.58
CA ASP A 637 4.81 -12.54 25.75
C ASP A 637 3.96 -12.31 24.48
N LYS A 638 4.03 -11.12 23.86
CA LYS A 638 3.33 -10.79 22.60
C LYS A 638 4.20 -9.97 21.64
N ASN A 639 5.10 -9.16 22.17
CA ASN A 639 6.10 -8.39 21.44
C ASN A 639 7.42 -8.53 22.20
N PHE A 640 8.53 -8.37 21.50
CA PHE A 640 9.83 -8.38 22.16
C PHE A 640 10.03 -7.07 22.93
N VAL A 641 10.31 -7.20 24.22
CA VAL A 641 10.53 -6.08 25.13
C VAL A 641 11.87 -6.24 25.82
N LEU A 642 12.70 -5.20 25.74
CA LEU A 642 13.89 -5.07 26.57
C LEU A 642 13.58 -4.08 27.69
N GLU A 643 13.78 -4.50 28.89
CA GLU A 643 13.71 -3.65 30.08
C GLU A 643 15.08 -3.66 30.76
N LEU A 644 15.49 -2.53 31.32
CA LEU A 644 16.74 -2.46 32.05
C LEU A 644 16.70 -1.41 33.17
N VAL A 645 17.52 -1.65 34.19
CA VAL A 645 17.87 -0.70 35.22
C VAL A 645 19.36 -0.41 35.11
N SER A 646 19.71 0.86 35.11
CA SER A 646 21.12 1.30 35.03
C SER A 646 21.34 2.58 35.83
N ALA A 647 22.55 2.76 36.33
CA ALA A 647 22.98 4.09 36.74
C ALA A 647 23.02 5.01 35.50
N SER A 648 22.42 6.21 35.57
CA SER A 648 22.23 7.12 34.44
C SER A 648 23.52 7.42 33.65
N LYS A 649 24.67 7.46 34.31
CA LYS A 649 26.01 7.66 33.68
C LYS A 649 26.52 6.46 32.89
N LYS A 650 25.89 5.28 32.96
CA LYS A 650 26.35 4.05 32.31
C LYS A 650 25.45 3.62 31.14
N LEU A 651 24.39 4.34 30.84
CA LEU A 651 23.45 3.95 29.80
C LEU A 651 23.89 4.48 28.42
N ASN A 652 24.44 3.59 27.59
CA ASN A 652 24.78 3.95 26.22
C ASN A 652 23.68 3.45 25.24
N LEU A 653 22.76 4.34 24.89
CA LEU A 653 21.61 4.04 24.05
C LEU A 653 22.02 3.61 22.65
N SER A 654 23.08 4.18 22.10
CA SER A 654 23.55 3.87 20.75
C SER A 654 24.03 2.41 20.64
N GLN A 655 24.66 1.88 21.68
CA GLN A 655 25.12 0.49 21.75
C GLN A 655 23.95 -0.50 21.89
N ILE A 656 22.95 -0.16 22.70
CA ILE A 656 21.73 -0.97 22.87
C ILE A 656 20.99 -1.06 21.53
N LEU A 657 20.78 0.09 20.88
CA LEU A 657 20.10 0.14 19.59
C LEU A 657 20.90 -0.52 18.47
N GLY A 658 22.24 -0.45 18.54
CA GLY A 658 23.13 -1.16 17.62
C GLY A 658 23.03 -2.68 17.73
N ALA A 659 22.97 -3.22 18.97
CA ALA A 659 22.81 -4.64 19.24
C ALA A 659 21.49 -5.22 18.72
N LEU A 660 20.42 -4.42 18.76
CA LEU A 660 19.06 -4.80 18.37
C LEU A 660 18.64 -4.18 17.03
N SER A 661 19.58 -3.73 16.21
CA SER A 661 19.30 -3.02 14.94
C SER A 661 18.55 -3.85 13.89
N SER A 662 18.47 -5.17 14.06
CA SER A 662 17.64 -6.04 13.20
C SER A 662 16.17 -6.08 13.59
N LEU A 663 15.79 -5.48 14.72
CA LEU A 663 14.42 -5.41 15.21
C LEU A 663 13.82 -4.04 14.96
N ASN A 664 12.49 -4.02 14.75
CA ASN A 664 11.72 -2.78 14.55
C ASN A 664 11.35 -2.19 15.90
N LEU A 665 12.12 -1.22 16.38
CA LEU A 665 11.81 -0.47 17.58
C LEU A 665 10.55 0.39 17.34
N VAL A 666 9.58 0.32 18.25
CA VAL A 666 8.30 1.06 18.20
C VAL A 666 8.25 2.15 19.25
N PHE A 667 8.70 1.84 20.46
CA PHE A 667 8.61 2.74 21.58
C PHE A 667 9.77 2.56 22.55
N MET A 668 10.24 3.65 23.13
CA MET A 668 11.16 3.62 24.27
C MET A 668 10.75 4.68 25.30
N SER A 669 11.00 4.36 26.56
CA SER A 669 10.72 5.24 27.68
C SER A 669 11.80 5.13 28.73
N PHE A 670 12.08 6.25 29.40
CA PHE A 670 13.10 6.42 30.40
C PHE A 670 12.50 7.06 31.65
N PHE A 671 12.78 6.49 32.80
CA PHE A 671 12.18 6.92 34.05
C PHE A 671 13.30 7.06 35.10
N PRO A 672 13.61 8.30 35.50
CA PRO A 672 14.45 8.52 36.68
C PRO A 672 13.85 7.86 37.93
N LEU A 673 14.61 7.06 38.63
CA LEU A 673 14.19 6.37 39.84
C LEU A 673 14.70 7.12 41.07
N PHE A 674 15.55 6.52 41.84
CA PHE A 674 16.23 7.02 43.03
C PHE A 674 17.73 6.70 42.92
N ASP A 675 18.59 7.36 43.70
CA ASP A 675 20.02 7.13 43.78
C ASP A 675 20.71 7.16 42.37
N ASP A 676 20.38 8.18 41.58
CA ASP A 676 20.89 8.36 40.18
C ASP A 676 20.70 7.16 39.28
N LYS A 677 19.71 6.31 39.55
CA LYS A 677 19.37 5.18 38.72
C LYS A 677 18.20 5.51 37.78
N MET A 678 18.20 4.83 36.64
CA MET A 678 17.19 4.99 35.62
C MET A 678 16.63 3.60 35.23
N TYR A 679 15.32 3.54 35.04
CA TYR A 679 14.66 2.43 34.38
C TYR A 679 14.37 2.80 32.93
N ALA A 680 14.75 1.95 31.99
CA ALA A 680 14.49 2.11 30.58
C ALA A 680 13.73 0.90 30.03
N LYS A 681 12.80 1.18 29.14
CA LYS A 681 11.98 0.14 28.47
C LYS A 681 11.98 0.39 26.97
N PHE A 682 12.25 -0.65 26.17
CA PHE A 682 12.24 -0.65 24.71
C PHE A 682 11.26 -1.70 24.22
N GLU A 683 10.31 -1.29 23.40
CA GLU A 683 9.30 -2.17 22.85
C GLU A 683 9.50 -2.29 21.33
N TYR A 684 9.53 -3.52 20.82
CA TYR A 684 9.77 -3.84 19.40
C TYR A 684 8.52 -4.51 18.82
N ALA A 685 8.22 -4.26 17.54
CA ALA A 685 7.08 -4.87 16.85
C ALA A 685 7.29 -6.35 16.51
N ASN A 686 8.51 -6.87 16.64
CA ASN A 686 8.87 -8.22 16.24
C ASN A 686 8.46 -9.25 17.29
N GLU A 687 8.03 -10.42 16.84
CA GLU A 687 8.05 -11.65 17.64
C GLU A 687 9.43 -12.29 17.52
N VAL A 688 10.01 -12.71 18.64
CA VAL A 688 11.37 -13.23 18.72
C VAL A 688 11.35 -14.63 19.32
N SER A 689 11.99 -15.60 18.67
CA SER A 689 12.12 -16.95 19.23
C SER A 689 13.09 -17.00 20.41
N ASP A 690 13.00 -18.03 21.28
CA ASP A 690 13.91 -18.18 22.42
C ASP A 690 15.39 -18.26 22.02
N ILE A 691 15.69 -18.85 20.87
CA ILE A 691 17.05 -18.89 20.31
C ILE A 691 17.54 -17.48 19.96
N GLN A 692 16.69 -16.68 19.33
CA GLN A 692 17.02 -15.29 19.01
C GLN A 692 17.16 -14.44 20.27
N LYS A 693 16.29 -14.66 21.29
CA LYS A 693 16.35 -14.01 22.60
C LYS A 693 17.70 -14.26 23.28
N ALA A 694 18.17 -15.51 23.30
CA ALA A 694 19.49 -15.86 23.83
C ALA A 694 20.62 -15.13 23.08
N LYS A 695 20.57 -15.10 21.74
CA LYS A 695 21.52 -14.37 20.90
C LYS A 695 21.53 -12.86 21.17
N PHE A 696 20.37 -12.25 21.33
CA PHE A 696 20.27 -10.82 21.66
C PHE A 696 20.79 -10.52 23.05
N SER A 697 20.56 -11.41 24.02
CA SER A 697 21.16 -11.30 25.36
C SER A 697 22.69 -11.29 25.31
N GLU A 698 23.30 -12.18 24.53
CA GLU A 698 24.73 -12.24 24.31
C GLU A 698 25.26 -10.97 23.61
N LEU A 699 24.59 -10.52 22.56
CA LEU A 699 24.95 -9.29 21.84
C LEU A 699 24.85 -8.04 22.72
N LEU A 700 23.85 -7.93 23.55
CA LEU A 700 23.72 -6.82 24.51
C LEU A 700 24.85 -6.83 25.52
N GLN A 701 25.18 -7.99 26.11
CA GLN A 701 26.30 -8.11 27.04
C GLN A 701 27.65 -7.74 26.39
N LYS A 702 27.88 -8.16 25.15
CA LYS A 702 29.09 -7.86 24.40
C LYS A 702 29.20 -6.37 24.03
N ASN A 703 28.15 -5.77 23.53
CA ASN A 703 28.15 -4.37 23.08
C ASN A 703 28.27 -3.38 24.24
N LEU A 704 27.66 -3.69 25.38
CA LEU A 704 27.81 -2.87 26.59
C LEU A 704 29.24 -2.84 27.17
N SER A 705 30.09 -3.77 26.76
CA SER A 705 31.52 -3.84 27.17
C SER A 705 32.48 -3.15 26.20
N THR A 706 32.03 -2.66 25.02
CA THR A 706 32.86 -2.03 23.98
C THR A 706 32.62 -0.53 23.86
N ASN A 707 33.69 0.27 23.76
CA ASN A 707 33.62 1.73 23.89
C ASN A 707 33.43 2.54 22.60
N GLU A 708 33.37 1.95 21.39
CA GLU A 708 33.29 2.72 20.16
C GLU A 708 32.42 2.05 19.07
N LEU A 709 31.30 2.69 18.71
CA LEU A 709 30.59 2.47 17.46
C LEU A 709 31.00 3.57 16.46
N LYS A 710 31.64 3.18 15.35
CA LYS A 710 31.81 4.11 14.20
C LYS A 710 30.49 4.26 13.50
N LEU A 711 29.74 5.30 13.85
CA LEU A 711 28.44 5.61 13.23
C LEU A 711 28.66 6.42 11.93
N LYS A 712 28.04 5.99 10.85
CA LYS A 712 27.97 6.78 9.62
C LYS A 712 26.93 7.88 9.83
N LYS A 713 27.30 9.16 9.62
CA LYS A 713 26.36 10.27 9.75
C LYS A 713 25.25 10.15 8.71
N PRO A 714 23.95 10.03 9.10
CA PRO A 714 22.83 9.97 8.18
C PRO A 714 22.57 11.35 7.56
N MET A 715 21.93 11.38 6.41
CA MET A 715 21.50 12.64 5.78
C MET A 715 20.14 13.07 6.34
N ILE A 716 20.13 14.10 7.15
CA ILE A 716 18.92 14.71 7.73
C ILE A 716 18.87 16.18 7.30
N LYS A 717 17.79 16.60 6.65
CA LYS A 717 17.57 17.99 6.25
C LYS A 717 16.94 18.80 7.41
N LYS A 718 17.19 20.12 7.40
CA LYS A 718 16.65 21.02 8.42
C LYS A 718 15.11 21.05 8.45
N ASP A 719 14.45 20.94 7.31
CA ASP A 719 13.00 20.94 7.17
C ASP A 719 12.35 19.60 7.62
N GLU A 720 13.15 18.55 7.81
CA GLU A 720 12.75 17.26 8.36
C GLU A 720 12.71 17.24 9.90
N LEU A 721 13.18 18.30 10.55
CA LEU A 721 13.23 18.48 11.99
C LEU A 721 12.24 19.58 12.41
N LYS A 722 11.36 19.28 13.37
CA LYS A 722 10.44 20.24 13.98
C LYS A 722 10.53 20.14 15.49
N PHE A 723 10.98 21.22 16.12
CA PHE A 723 11.11 21.31 17.57
C PHE A 723 9.99 22.18 18.14
N ASP A 724 9.38 21.73 19.23
CA ASP A 724 8.32 22.44 19.95
C ASP A 724 8.68 22.54 21.44
N LEU A 725 9.21 23.69 21.83
CA LEU A 725 9.52 23.97 23.22
C LEU A 725 8.25 24.24 24.05
N GLY A 726 7.16 24.67 23.40
CA GLY A 726 5.88 24.95 24.02
C GLY A 726 4.99 23.75 24.30
N TYR A 727 5.41 22.52 23.94
CA TYR A 727 4.61 21.31 23.97
C TYR A 727 3.87 21.03 25.31
N SER A 728 4.56 21.12 26.44
CA SER A 728 3.93 21.03 27.76
C SER A 728 4.70 21.87 28.79
N LYS A 729 4.24 21.92 30.04
CA LYS A 729 4.97 22.60 31.13
C LYS A 729 6.33 21.97 31.41
N THR A 730 6.41 20.65 31.35
CA THR A 730 7.58 19.84 31.74
C THR A 730 8.42 19.34 30.60
N TYR A 731 7.82 19.14 29.41
CA TYR A 731 8.47 18.49 28.27
C TYR A 731 8.50 19.37 27.02
N ALA A 732 9.58 19.26 26.26
CA ALA A 732 9.69 19.72 24.87
C ALA A 732 9.60 18.53 23.92
N LYS A 733 9.23 18.78 22.67
CA LYS A 733 8.98 17.75 21.65
C LYS A 733 9.82 18.02 20.40
N LEU A 734 10.52 16.98 19.89
CA LEU A 734 11.19 16.99 18.61
C LEU A 734 10.55 15.96 17.70
N ASN A 735 10.11 16.38 16.52
CA ASN A 735 9.67 15.47 15.45
C ASN A 735 10.76 15.40 14.38
N LEU A 736 11.17 14.18 14.01
CA LEU A 736 12.08 13.86 12.93
C LEU A 736 11.35 13.04 11.88
N ASN A 737 11.18 13.58 10.66
CA ASN A 737 10.52 12.92 9.54
C ASN A 737 11.46 12.86 8.35
N THR A 738 12.24 11.78 8.24
CA THR A 738 13.27 11.60 7.22
C THR A 738 13.18 10.25 6.53
N LYS A 739 14.01 10.00 5.52
CA LYS A 739 14.17 8.65 4.95
C LYS A 739 14.74 7.70 6.00
N ASP A 740 14.26 6.46 6.01
CA ASP A 740 14.84 5.42 6.85
C ASP A 740 16.28 5.11 6.38
N GLN A 741 17.23 5.20 7.30
CA GLN A 741 18.65 5.04 7.03
C GLN A 741 19.26 4.16 8.12
N GLN A 742 20.10 3.22 7.72
CA GLN A 742 20.78 2.35 8.67
C GLN A 742 21.63 3.15 9.66
N GLY A 743 21.42 2.93 10.95
CA GLY A 743 22.14 3.63 12.02
C GLY A 743 21.57 5.01 12.39
N LEU A 744 20.46 5.45 11.76
CA LEU A 744 19.84 6.75 12.04
C LEU A 744 19.56 6.95 13.53
N MET A 745 18.90 5.99 14.18
CA MET A 745 18.55 6.10 15.59
C MET A 745 19.77 6.12 16.52
N ALA A 746 20.77 5.30 16.21
CA ALA A 746 22.00 5.29 16.97
C ALA A 746 22.73 6.65 16.87
N PHE A 747 22.75 7.26 15.68
CA PHE A 747 23.29 8.62 15.48
C PHE A 747 22.50 9.68 16.24
N VAL A 748 21.16 9.65 16.15
CA VAL A 748 20.30 10.61 16.87
C VAL A 748 20.53 10.52 18.38
N MET A 749 20.63 9.30 18.92
CA MET A 749 20.91 9.09 20.34
C MET A 749 22.31 9.57 20.72
N SER A 750 23.33 9.38 19.89
CA SER A 750 24.68 9.91 20.19
C SER A 750 24.70 11.42 20.25
N VAL A 751 23.93 12.11 19.41
CA VAL A 751 23.79 13.58 19.47
C VAL A 751 23.11 14.03 20.77
N PHE A 752 22.07 13.31 21.21
CA PHE A 752 21.41 13.63 22.48
C PHE A 752 22.35 13.44 23.68
N ASP A 753 23.14 12.38 23.67
CA ASP A 753 24.17 12.12 24.69
C ASP A 753 25.25 13.21 24.68
N GLU A 754 25.75 13.64 23.50
CA GLU A 754 26.73 14.71 23.35
C GLU A 754 26.23 16.07 23.83
N LEU A 755 24.93 16.31 23.72
CA LEU A 755 24.28 17.56 24.17
C LEU A 755 23.78 17.49 25.62
N ASP A 756 23.99 16.38 26.30
CA ASP A 756 23.52 16.13 27.68
C ASP A 756 22.00 16.36 27.83
N LEU A 757 21.20 15.85 26.86
CA LEU A 757 19.76 16.00 26.84
C LEU A 757 19.06 14.84 27.55
N THR A 758 18.18 15.15 28.48
CA THR A 758 17.40 14.15 29.22
C THR A 758 16.18 13.73 28.38
N LEU A 759 16.28 12.58 27.72
CA LEU A 759 15.19 11.98 26.97
C LEU A 759 14.23 11.25 27.93
N SER A 760 12.95 11.62 27.89
CA SER A 760 11.91 10.98 28.70
C SER A 760 11.23 9.83 27.97
N ALA A 761 10.94 10.00 26.68
CA ALA A 761 10.38 8.95 25.84
C ALA A 761 10.65 9.24 24.35
N ALA A 762 10.58 8.22 23.53
CA ALA A 762 10.52 8.37 22.08
C ALA A 762 9.54 7.36 21.46
N LYS A 763 8.87 7.81 20.42
CA LYS A 763 8.05 7.00 19.53
C LYS A 763 8.73 6.91 18.19
N ILE A 764 8.85 5.69 17.67
CA ILE A 764 9.56 5.38 16.44
C ILE A 764 8.58 4.68 15.50
N GLN A 765 8.39 5.25 14.31
CA GLN A 765 7.49 4.69 13.32
C GLN A 765 8.16 4.72 11.95
N THR A 766 8.29 3.57 11.30
CA THR A 766 8.79 3.49 9.92
C THR A 766 7.64 3.08 9.00
N ILE A 767 7.31 3.97 8.04
CA ILE A 767 6.30 3.74 7.02
C ILE A 767 6.94 3.96 5.66
N ARG A 768 6.96 2.94 4.80
CA ARG A 768 7.42 3.04 3.41
C ARG A 768 8.81 3.69 3.26
N GLN A 769 9.80 3.18 3.97
CA GLN A 769 11.18 3.69 3.93
C GLN A 769 11.33 5.16 4.41
N ARG A 770 10.32 5.71 5.07
CA ARG A 770 10.43 6.96 5.83
C ARG A 770 10.19 6.68 7.30
N THR A 771 11.01 7.28 8.13
CA THR A 771 10.84 7.21 9.58
C THR A 771 10.23 8.51 10.09
N ARG A 772 9.28 8.37 11.00
CA ARG A 772 8.63 9.46 11.73
C ARG A 772 8.87 9.22 13.21
N ASN A 773 9.82 9.94 13.76
CA ASN A 773 10.23 9.76 15.13
C ASN A 773 9.82 10.98 15.94
N THR A 774 9.31 10.75 17.12
CA THR A 774 8.93 11.82 18.07
C THR A 774 9.69 11.58 19.36
N PHE A 775 10.43 12.60 19.82
CA PHE A 775 11.23 12.55 21.03
C PHE A 775 10.68 13.57 22.04
N TYR A 776 10.60 13.17 23.29
CA TYR A 776 10.14 14.00 24.41
C TYR A 776 11.29 14.20 25.38
N PHE A 777 11.70 15.46 25.57
CA PHE A 777 12.80 15.86 26.45
C PHE A 777 12.28 16.56 27.67
N GLU A 778 12.90 16.34 28.82
CA GLU A 778 12.70 17.21 29.98
C GLU A 778 13.24 18.61 29.68
N LYS A 779 12.54 19.66 30.10
CA LYS A 779 12.99 21.02 29.93
C LYS A 779 14.08 21.35 30.95
N THR A 780 15.30 21.22 30.51
CA THR A 780 16.51 21.54 31.24
C THR A 780 17.17 22.81 30.68
N PRO A 781 18.04 23.54 31.45
CA PRO A 781 18.75 24.69 30.91
C PRO A 781 19.63 24.39 29.69
N ASN A 782 20.03 23.12 29.50
CA ASN A 782 20.88 22.67 28.39
C ASN A 782 20.10 22.45 27.09
N LEU A 783 18.77 22.53 27.12
CA LEU A 783 17.91 22.28 25.95
C LEU A 783 17.86 23.53 25.06
N ASP A 784 18.74 23.55 24.04
CA ASP A 784 18.83 24.60 23.03
C ASP A 784 18.40 24.05 21.65
N GLU A 785 17.30 24.58 21.11
CA GLU A 785 16.75 24.21 19.81
C GLU A 785 17.76 24.41 18.69
N GLN A 786 18.44 25.55 18.64
CA GLN A 786 19.33 25.84 17.50
C GLN A 786 20.54 24.91 17.51
N ARG A 787 21.10 24.65 18.67
CA ARG A 787 22.22 23.73 18.85
C ARG A 787 21.83 22.29 18.50
N LEU A 788 20.64 21.84 18.92
CA LEU A 788 20.10 20.51 18.63
C LEU A 788 19.87 20.31 17.13
N ILE A 789 19.17 21.24 16.48
CA ILE A 789 18.89 21.18 15.04
C ILE A 789 20.20 21.20 14.24
N LYS A 790 21.17 22.03 14.60
CA LYS A 790 22.47 22.10 13.93
C LYS A 790 23.29 20.80 14.08
N SER A 791 23.22 20.14 15.22
CA SER A 791 23.95 18.88 15.45
C SER A 791 23.33 17.70 14.69
N LEU A 792 22.01 17.67 14.56
CA LEU A 792 21.28 16.62 13.84
C LEU A 792 21.29 16.83 12.33
N ALA A 793 21.14 18.06 11.85
CA ALA A 793 21.07 18.33 10.42
C ALA A 793 22.40 18.06 9.72
N SER A 794 22.33 17.51 8.52
CA SER A 794 23.43 17.50 7.56
C SER A 794 23.37 18.82 6.79
N GLU A 795 24.48 19.54 6.70
CA GLU A 795 24.56 20.78 5.92
C GLU A 795 24.09 20.60 4.50
#